data_ef790b18471f3c9fed047db41966b6dd
#
_entry.id   ef790b18471f3c9fed047db41966b6dd
#
_cell.length_a   1.000
_cell.length_b   1.000
_cell.length_c   1.000
_cell.angle_alpha   90.00
_cell.angle_beta   90.00
_cell.angle_gamma   90.00
#
_symmetry.space_group_name_H-M   'P 1'
#
loop_
_entity.id
_entity.type
_entity.pdbx_description
1 polymer ?
#
loop_
_entity_poly.entity_id
_entity_poly.type
_entity_poly.pdbx_seq_one_letter_code
_entity_poly.pdbx_strand_id
1 'polypeptide(L)'
;MRRVLQNSFAAGEIAPSLLGRTDIKNYQAGAVSLKNLVVLPQGSVRERAGFQFIGQAIDSTSPVRLIPFRFSSSQTFVLEFGNYTMRVLTRGAYVLKTGTLEPYQITTPYAGADLFDLDYSQNADIVTLTSQKYAPRELRRYGNNDWRIVDVTTAPTLPPPSTITVQGIFANHLNESEAADKYKLNVTYKVTSVDAEGVESVGSASASGTGNFYINGCSIRVSWSAVQGADHYRVYRSVSGVFGYIGQTEELHLDDQGDNPKASDTPPKYSTPFSGTEGGGQIKAISVLNGGAGYYKGVKIEHDEETGEDKQVYDTTPWSTTAKITDPTGSGASITFNIEEGVIVSATVTASGSNYSAPSISVNSELGTGAVFSVSISDNTIANFPSASTQYDQRRVFAGSSQNPLKVWMTNAGEQNLMIYHLPVMDDDRITFTAVAADADRIKHAVALNSLILFTGSSELRVFTQNSDALTPSSIAVRAQSYIGANDVQPVTVNNQVVYAAARGGHIHGLGYDYNSAGYLSSDLSVMSVHLFDNKEIKDLTLAKAPVQVVWAASSDGTLLGMTFLPEQNITAWHRHDLSGDVESVCAVSEGMEDHLYVVVNRNGLRCIERMNDLNVPSSAVNYRYLDSYLNGTFVKPQTTVSGLSHLVGRTVALWVDGVQQTNKTVDANGAVTLDAPGRNITIGIPIECDFVSVPLTAGNGADTQGYVKNVGELYLRVSYNGNIKANNYPNDHLWDCDNDDVYMQPSTSDSHLVKLSLSGEWSYQGQIQVKHDDALPLEISAITANVEYQRQ
;
A
#
# COMPACT_ATOMS: atom_id res chain seq x y z
N MET A 1 -49.62 -11.88 -20.34
CA MET A 1 -48.31 -11.21 -20.47
C MET A 1 -48.32 -9.84 -19.79
N ARG A 2 -47.30 -9.57 -18.97
CA ARG A 2 -47.05 -8.25 -18.39
C ARG A 2 -45.63 -7.85 -18.74
N ARG A 3 -45.40 -6.56 -19.01
CA ARG A 3 -44.08 -6.02 -19.24
C ARG A 3 -43.44 -5.63 -17.92
N VAL A 4 -42.22 -6.09 -17.68
CA VAL A 4 -41.38 -5.73 -16.55
C VAL A 4 -40.17 -4.96 -17.09
N LEU A 5 -39.93 -3.78 -16.57
CA LEU A 5 -38.87 -2.88 -17.00
C LEU A 5 -37.84 -2.74 -15.85
N GLN A 6 -36.59 -3.02 -16.14
CA GLN A 6 -35.44 -2.64 -15.31
C GLN A 6 -34.64 -1.59 -16.07
N ASN A 7 -34.61 -0.36 -15.57
CA ASN A 7 -33.97 0.80 -16.21
C ASN A 7 -32.78 1.37 -15.39
N SER A 8 -32.37 0.65 -14.37
CA SER A 8 -31.21 1.01 -13.55
C SER A 8 -30.63 -0.23 -12.92
N PHE A 9 -29.32 -0.20 -12.71
CA PHE A 9 -28.54 -1.25 -12.03
C PHE A 9 -27.76 -0.68 -10.82
N ALA A 10 -28.17 0.48 -10.33
CA ALA A 10 -27.48 1.27 -9.31
C ALA A 10 -27.40 0.61 -7.92
N ALA A 11 -28.13 -0.50 -7.69
CA ALA A 11 -28.00 -1.28 -6.45
C ALA A 11 -26.89 -2.34 -6.52
N GLY A 12 -26.32 -2.59 -7.71
CA GLY A 12 -25.25 -3.57 -7.88
C GLY A 12 -25.65 -5.03 -7.71
N GLU A 13 -24.70 -5.87 -7.39
CA GLU A 13 -24.93 -7.29 -7.12
C GLU A 13 -25.52 -7.48 -5.71
N ILE A 14 -26.68 -8.10 -5.62
CA ILE A 14 -27.47 -8.28 -4.39
C ILE A 14 -27.30 -9.71 -3.85
N ALA A 15 -27.11 -9.82 -2.53
CA ALA A 15 -26.98 -11.10 -1.86
C ALA A 15 -28.20 -12.02 -2.05
N PRO A 16 -28.01 -13.32 -2.27
CA PRO A 16 -29.11 -14.29 -2.40
C PRO A 16 -30.11 -14.29 -1.24
N SER A 17 -29.66 -13.95 -0.05
CA SER A 17 -30.51 -13.82 1.15
C SER A 17 -31.54 -12.69 1.06
N LEU A 18 -31.35 -11.74 0.15
CA LEU A 18 -32.22 -10.58 -0.06
C LEU A 18 -33.23 -10.79 -1.21
N LEU A 19 -33.17 -11.90 -1.95
CA LEU A 19 -33.97 -12.11 -3.16
C LEU A 19 -35.50 -12.26 -2.88
N GLY A 20 -35.98 -12.18 -1.76
CA GLY A 20 -37.42 -12.08 -1.43
C GLY A 20 -37.84 -10.70 -0.91
N ARG A 21 -36.88 -9.82 -0.67
CA ARG A 21 -37.11 -8.55 0.00
C ARG A 21 -37.41 -7.43 -1.01
N THR A 22 -38.56 -7.58 -1.70
CA THR A 22 -39.04 -6.58 -2.69
C THR A 22 -39.46 -5.25 -2.06
N ASP A 23 -39.49 -5.18 -0.72
CA ASP A 23 -39.73 -3.97 0.08
C ASP A 23 -38.52 -3.07 0.19
N ILE A 24 -37.32 -3.60 -0.09
CA ILE A 24 -36.07 -2.81 -0.02
C ILE A 24 -36.05 -1.79 -1.15
N LYS A 25 -35.77 -0.53 -0.79
CA LYS A 25 -35.57 0.53 -1.76
C LYS A 25 -34.45 0.13 -2.73
N ASN A 26 -34.69 0.34 -4.03
CA ASN A 26 -33.73 -0.03 -5.10
C ASN A 26 -33.55 -1.52 -5.36
N TYR A 27 -34.33 -2.44 -4.75
CA TYR A 27 -34.25 -3.87 -5.04
C TYR A 27 -34.29 -4.18 -6.54
N GLN A 28 -35.21 -3.54 -7.28
CA GLN A 28 -35.36 -3.76 -8.73
C GLN A 28 -34.23 -3.16 -9.57
N ALA A 29 -33.38 -2.34 -8.97
CA ALA A 29 -32.16 -1.82 -9.61
C ALA A 29 -30.92 -2.71 -9.31
N GLY A 30 -31.13 -3.89 -8.75
CA GLY A 30 -30.08 -4.84 -8.46
C GLY A 30 -29.98 -5.99 -9.46
N ALA A 31 -28.95 -6.79 -9.32
CA ALA A 31 -28.72 -8.02 -10.06
C ALA A 31 -28.28 -9.13 -9.10
N VAL A 32 -28.51 -10.39 -9.47
CA VAL A 32 -27.99 -11.56 -8.73
C VAL A 32 -26.52 -11.82 -9.10
N SER A 33 -26.14 -11.50 -10.34
CA SER A 33 -24.76 -11.58 -10.82
C SER A 33 -24.45 -10.39 -11.69
N LEU A 34 -23.32 -9.75 -11.41
CA LEU A 34 -22.68 -8.70 -12.23
C LEU A 34 -21.19 -9.06 -12.40
N LYS A 35 -20.95 -10.15 -13.15
CA LYS A 35 -19.58 -10.61 -13.42
C LYS A 35 -18.99 -9.85 -14.62
N ASN A 36 -17.84 -9.22 -14.45
CA ASN A 36 -17.10 -8.44 -15.45
C ASN A 36 -17.88 -7.23 -16.03
N LEU A 37 -18.86 -6.74 -15.27
CA LEU A 37 -19.67 -5.57 -15.59
C LEU A 37 -19.44 -4.47 -14.55
N VAL A 38 -19.31 -3.22 -14.99
CA VAL A 38 -19.18 -2.03 -14.13
C VAL A 38 -20.49 -1.24 -14.18
N VAL A 39 -21.02 -0.88 -13.01
CA VAL A 39 -22.19 0.00 -12.94
C VAL A 39 -21.78 1.44 -13.18
N LEU A 40 -22.42 2.11 -14.15
CA LEU A 40 -22.16 3.50 -14.46
C LEU A 40 -23.02 4.45 -13.61
N PRO A 41 -22.60 5.73 -13.42
CA PRO A 41 -23.34 6.72 -12.65
C PRO A 41 -24.78 6.95 -13.12
N GLN A 42 -25.02 6.76 -14.44
CA GLN A 42 -26.33 6.91 -15.06
C GLN A 42 -27.28 5.73 -14.81
N GLY A 43 -26.76 4.67 -14.16
CA GLY A 43 -27.50 3.47 -13.84
C GLY A 43 -27.42 2.34 -14.87
N SER A 44 -26.74 2.53 -16.00
CA SER A 44 -26.41 1.45 -16.95
C SER A 44 -25.29 0.55 -16.43
N VAL A 45 -25.17 -0.64 -17.00
CA VAL A 45 -24.00 -1.51 -16.79
C VAL A 45 -23.21 -1.62 -18.08
N ARG A 46 -21.89 -1.55 -17.96
CA ARG A 46 -20.94 -1.67 -19.06
C ARG A 46 -19.92 -2.75 -18.75
N GLU A 47 -19.55 -3.49 -19.77
CA GLU A 47 -18.42 -4.39 -19.69
C GLU A 47 -17.16 -3.65 -19.23
N ARG A 48 -16.39 -4.23 -18.31
CA ARG A 48 -15.12 -3.65 -17.92
C ARG A 48 -14.12 -3.68 -19.08
N ALA A 49 -13.27 -2.69 -19.13
CA ALA A 49 -12.15 -2.72 -20.05
C ALA A 49 -11.22 -3.92 -19.74
N GLY A 50 -10.55 -4.44 -20.76
CA GLY A 50 -9.59 -5.51 -20.65
C GLY A 50 -8.29 -5.05 -19.99
N PHE A 51 -7.45 -6.00 -19.61
CA PHE A 51 -6.15 -5.75 -18.97
C PHE A 51 -4.99 -6.03 -19.94
N GLN A 52 -4.18 -5.02 -20.18
CA GLN A 52 -2.94 -5.16 -20.92
C GLN A 52 -1.86 -5.80 -20.05
N PHE A 53 -1.18 -6.82 -20.56
CA PHE A 53 0.01 -7.36 -19.92
C PHE A 53 1.17 -6.36 -20.03
N ILE A 54 1.74 -5.97 -18.90
CA ILE A 54 2.88 -5.05 -18.83
C ILE A 54 4.19 -5.82 -18.64
N GLY A 55 4.17 -6.80 -17.76
CA GLY A 55 5.35 -7.61 -17.50
C GLY A 55 5.16 -8.58 -16.35
N GLN A 56 6.11 -9.48 -16.25
CA GLN A 56 6.19 -10.41 -15.13
C GLN A 56 6.81 -9.71 -13.91
N ALA A 57 6.32 -10.02 -12.72
CA ALA A 57 6.93 -9.58 -11.47
C ALA A 57 8.40 -10.05 -11.39
N ILE A 58 9.26 -9.26 -10.73
CA ILE A 58 10.68 -9.56 -10.64
C ILE A 58 10.94 -10.90 -9.96
N ASP A 59 10.12 -11.23 -8.99
CA ASP A 59 10.13 -12.51 -8.27
C ASP A 59 8.69 -13.01 -8.14
N SER A 60 8.35 -14.04 -8.92
CA SER A 60 7.02 -14.65 -8.85
C SER A 60 6.82 -15.56 -7.64
N THR A 61 7.87 -15.86 -6.87
CA THR A 61 7.76 -16.73 -5.69
C THR A 61 7.30 -16.00 -4.44
N SER A 62 7.49 -14.68 -4.40
CA SER A 62 7.16 -13.83 -3.26
C SER A 62 5.98 -12.90 -3.59
N PRO A 63 5.19 -12.48 -2.58
CA PRO A 63 4.17 -11.45 -2.76
C PRO A 63 4.73 -10.15 -3.35
N VAL A 64 3.91 -9.48 -4.14
CA VAL A 64 4.21 -8.18 -4.75
C VAL A 64 3.10 -7.21 -4.42
N ARG A 65 3.44 -6.00 -4.02
CA ARG A 65 2.49 -4.93 -3.71
C ARG A 65 2.70 -3.73 -4.62
N LEU A 66 1.61 -3.17 -5.12
CA LEU A 66 1.60 -1.94 -5.91
C LEU A 66 1.23 -0.76 -5.01
N ILE A 67 2.05 0.30 -5.03
CA ILE A 67 1.79 1.54 -4.28
C ILE A 67 1.69 2.69 -5.28
N PRO A 68 0.62 3.54 -5.21
CA PRO A 68 0.49 4.69 -6.08
C PRO A 68 1.44 5.82 -5.67
N PHE A 69 1.99 6.51 -6.68
CA PHE A 69 2.72 7.74 -6.49
C PHE A 69 2.16 8.82 -7.43
N ARG A 70 1.68 9.92 -6.86
CA ARG A 70 0.99 10.99 -7.58
C ARG A 70 1.63 12.34 -7.29
N PHE A 71 2.57 12.78 -8.13
CA PHE A 71 3.16 14.12 -8.00
C PHE A 71 2.23 15.20 -8.57
N SER A 72 1.64 14.94 -9.73
CA SER A 72 0.66 15.79 -10.38
C SER A 72 -0.32 14.93 -11.19
N SER A 73 -1.34 15.54 -11.80
CA SER A 73 -2.27 14.84 -12.69
C SER A 73 -1.62 14.22 -13.94
N SER A 74 -0.44 14.70 -14.33
CA SER A 74 0.32 14.23 -15.50
C SER A 74 1.58 13.42 -15.17
N GLN A 75 2.03 13.48 -13.93
CA GLN A 75 3.20 12.76 -13.43
C GLN A 75 2.79 11.80 -12.31
N THR A 76 2.40 10.62 -12.73
CA THR A 76 1.97 9.54 -11.85
C THR A 76 2.78 8.29 -12.14
N PHE A 77 3.02 7.51 -11.10
CA PHE A 77 3.79 6.29 -11.17
C PHE A 77 3.12 5.21 -10.33
N VAL A 78 3.36 3.97 -10.69
CA VAL A 78 3.05 2.80 -9.89
C VAL A 78 4.37 2.22 -9.39
N LEU A 79 4.49 2.05 -8.09
CA LEU A 79 5.67 1.49 -7.45
C LEU A 79 5.41 0.01 -7.19
N GLU A 80 6.12 -0.86 -7.88
CA GLU A 80 6.06 -2.31 -7.69
C GLU A 80 7.08 -2.70 -6.62
N PHE A 81 6.61 -2.96 -5.41
CA PHE A 81 7.42 -3.51 -4.33
C PHE A 81 7.42 -5.03 -4.40
N GLY A 82 8.61 -5.60 -4.49
CA GLY A 82 8.89 -7.02 -4.40
C GLY A 82 9.83 -7.33 -3.22
N ASN A 83 10.26 -8.59 -3.13
CA ASN A 83 11.17 -9.04 -2.07
C ASN A 83 12.50 -8.29 -2.14
N TYR A 84 12.74 -7.38 -1.20
CA TYR A 84 13.90 -6.46 -1.10
C TYR A 84 14.16 -5.59 -2.33
N THR A 85 13.17 -5.36 -3.17
CA THR A 85 13.32 -4.61 -4.41
C THR A 85 12.12 -3.70 -4.66
N MET A 86 12.32 -2.66 -5.47
CA MET A 86 11.23 -1.84 -6.01
C MET A 86 11.53 -1.49 -7.48
N ARG A 87 10.53 -1.62 -8.35
CA ARG A 87 10.52 -1.13 -9.72
C ARG A 87 9.49 -0.04 -9.91
N VAL A 88 9.62 0.74 -10.97
CA VAL A 88 8.75 1.88 -11.25
C VAL A 88 8.08 1.71 -12.61
N LEU A 89 6.74 1.89 -12.62
CA LEU A 89 5.94 1.88 -13.84
C LEU A 89 5.27 3.25 -14.05
N THR A 90 5.06 3.61 -15.30
CA THR A 90 4.29 4.78 -15.69
C THR A 90 3.67 4.56 -17.06
N ARG A 91 2.44 4.96 -17.27
CA ARG A 91 1.72 4.89 -18.56
C ARG A 91 1.79 3.53 -19.24
N GLY A 92 1.60 2.46 -18.50
CA GLY A 92 1.58 1.09 -19.00
C GLY A 92 2.93 0.52 -19.38
N ALA A 93 4.05 1.07 -18.89
CA ALA A 93 5.39 0.55 -19.13
C ALA A 93 6.30 0.72 -17.92
N TYR A 94 7.34 -0.12 -17.84
CA TYR A 94 8.41 0.08 -16.88
C TYR A 94 9.28 1.29 -17.24
N VAL A 95 9.68 2.06 -16.23
CA VAL A 95 10.76 3.03 -16.37
C VAL A 95 12.06 2.25 -16.58
N LEU A 96 12.86 2.64 -17.58
CA LEU A 96 14.08 1.92 -17.93
C LEU A 96 15.31 2.57 -17.29
N LYS A 97 16.34 1.77 -17.05
CA LYS A 97 17.68 2.28 -16.70
C LYS A 97 18.24 3.06 -17.89
N THR A 98 18.93 4.14 -17.60
CA THR A 98 19.52 5.01 -18.62
C THR A 98 20.42 4.21 -19.58
N GLY A 99 20.10 4.25 -20.87
CA GLY A 99 20.90 3.60 -21.94
C GLY A 99 20.71 2.08 -22.05
N THR A 100 19.73 1.51 -21.38
CA THR A 100 19.41 0.07 -21.45
C THR A 100 17.93 -0.17 -21.74
N LEU A 101 17.55 -1.43 -22.02
CA LEU A 101 16.15 -1.89 -22.09
C LEU A 101 15.71 -2.59 -20.81
N GLU A 102 16.53 -2.55 -19.75
CA GLU A 102 16.21 -3.16 -18.49
C GLU A 102 15.35 -2.24 -17.61
N PRO A 103 14.35 -2.77 -16.89
CA PRO A 103 13.61 -2.00 -15.92
C PRO A 103 14.50 -1.37 -14.85
N TYR A 104 14.24 -0.11 -14.54
CA TYR A 104 14.87 0.58 -13.42
C TYR A 104 14.38 -0.03 -12.10
N GLN A 105 15.32 -0.36 -11.23
CA GLN A 105 15.02 -0.91 -9.90
C GLN A 105 15.98 -0.41 -8.85
N ILE A 106 15.52 -0.34 -7.61
CA ILE A 106 16.31 -0.08 -6.42
C ILE A 106 16.15 -1.22 -5.41
N THR A 107 17.11 -1.34 -4.50
CA THR A 107 17.00 -2.21 -3.33
C THR A 107 16.19 -1.54 -2.24
N THR A 108 15.37 -2.34 -1.54
CA THR A 108 14.60 -1.92 -0.38
C THR A 108 14.90 -2.82 0.82
N PRO A 109 14.65 -2.39 2.05
CA PRO A 109 14.87 -3.23 3.22
C PRO A 109 13.71 -4.22 3.48
N TYR A 110 12.63 -4.15 2.72
CA TYR A 110 11.38 -4.85 3.03
C TYR A 110 11.35 -6.26 2.44
N ALA A 111 11.06 -7.25 3.29
CA ALA A 111 10.83 -8.62 2.85
C ALA A 111 9.46 -8.75 2.16
N GLY A 112 9.36 -9.63 1.18
CA GLY A 112 8.12 -9.84 0.42
C GLY A 112 6.91 -10.18 1.30
N ALA A 113 7.11 -10.95 2.38
CA ALA A 113 6.05 -11.29 3.33
C ALA A 113 5.50 -10.10 4.14
N ASP A 114 6.26 -9.01 4.24
CA ASP A 114 5.93 -7.84 5.07
C ASP A 114 5.37 -6.66 4.23
N LEU A 115 5.26 -6.80 2.92
CA LEU A 115 4.89 -5.70 2.04
C LEU A 115 3.49 -5.16 2.29
N PHE A 116 2.55 -6.01 2.68
CA PHE A 116 1.18 -5.60 2.98
C PHE A 116 1.02 -4.98 4.38
N ASP A 117 2.04 -5.11 5.25
CA ASP A 117 2.10 -4.42 6.55
C ASP A 117 2.64 -2.98 6.44
N LEU A 118 3.13 -2.57 5.26
CA LEU A 118 3.58 -1.20 5.04
C LEU A 118 2.39 -0.25 4.95
N ASP A 119 2.37 0.78 5.79
CA ASP A 119 1.52 1.96 5.61
C ASP A 119 2.33 3.05 4.91
N TYR A 120 1.67 3.88 4.11
CA TYR A 120 2.34 4.93 3.36
C TYR A 120 1.53 6.23 3.34
N SER A 121 2.25 7.34 3.40
CA SER A 121 1.69 8.67 3.16
C SER A 121 2.58 9.46 2.22
N GLN A 122 1.98 10.18 1.28
CA GLN A 122 2.71 10.95 0.30
C GLN A 122 2.59 12.45 0.55
N ASN A 123 3.72 13.16 0.43
CA ASN A 123 3.79 14.60 0.37
C ASN A 123 4.73 15.01 -0.78
N ALA A 124 4.17 15.56 -1.87
CA ALA A 124 4.89 15.93 -3.09
C ALA A 124 5.78 14.77 -3.62
N ASP A 125 7.10 14.94 -3.68
CA ASP A 125 8.06 13.95 -4.16
C ASP A 125 8.52 12.93 -3.11
N ILE A 126 7.90 12.91 -1.93
CA ILE A 126 8.30 12.06 -0.81
C ILE A 126 7.13 11.16 -0.40
N VAL A 127 7.39 9.85 -0.36
CA VAL A 127 6.51 8.86 0.28
C VAL A 127 7.14 8.43 1.59
N THR A 128 6.45 8.67 2.69
CA THR A 128 6.82 8.12 4.01
C THR A 128 6.28 6.72 4.11
N LEU A 129 7.15 5.76 4.40
CA LEU A 129 6.85 4.35 4.57
C LEU A 129 7.01 4.00 6.05
N THR A 130 5.99 3.39 6.63
CA THR A 130 5.99 2.99 8.05
C THR A 130 5.56 1.54 8.20
N SER A 131 6.14 0.86 9.18
CA SER A 131 5.79 -0.50 9.61
C SER A 131 6.34 -0.72 11.00
N GLN A 132 5.67 -1.51 11.82
CA GLN A 132 6.17 -1.84 13.16
C GLN A 132 7.54 -2.54 13.15
N LYS A 133 7.87 -3.21 12.05
CA LYS A 133 9.06 -4.04 11.91
C LYS A 133 10.27 -3.28 11.41
N TYR A 134 10.04 -2.20 10.67
CA TYR A 134 11.08 -1.42 10.00
C TYR A 134 11.05 0.04 10.48
N ALA A 135 12.22 0.66 10.60
CA ALA A 135 12.30 2.09 10.88
C ALA A 135 11.58 2.90 9.78
N PRO A 136 10.93 4.02 10.15
CA PRO A 136 10.29 4.87 9.15
C PRO A 136 11.30 5.35 8.11
N ARG A 137 10.92 5.25 6.83
CA ARG A 137 11.74 5.70 5.71
C ARG A 137 10.99 6.61 4.77
N GLU A 138 11.73 7.41 4.08
CA GLU A 138 11.26 8.23 2.97
C GLU A 138 11.75 7.64 1.66
N LEU A 139 10.84 7.37 0.76
CA LEU A 139 11.13 7.15 -0.64
C LEU A 139 11.05 8.49 -1.34
N ARG A 140 12.19 9.03 -1.77
CA ARG A 140 12.32 10.34 -2.41
C ARG A 140 12.56 10.19 -3.91
N ARG A 141 11.80 10.93 -4.72
CA ARG A 141 11.95 11.00 -6.16
C ARG A 141 12.79 12.22 -6.55
N TYR A 142 13.91 11.99 -7.21
CA TYR A 142 14.75 13.05 -7.81
C TYR A 142 14.60 13.11 -9.33
N GLY A 143 14.06 12.06 -9.95
CA GLY A 143 13.80 11.93 -11.36
C GLY A 143 12.99 10.66 -11.64
N ASN A 144 12.61 10.41 -12.90
CA ASN A 144 11.83 9.23 -13.24
C ASN A 144 12.61 7.94 -12.97
N ASN A 145 13.92 7.97 -13.11
CA ASN A 145 14.84 6.87 -12.88
C ASN A 145 15.90 7.20 -11.81
N ASP A 146 15.58 8.08 -10.88
CA ASP A 146 16.39 8.35 -9.67
C ASP A 146 15.47 8.42 -8.45
N TRP A 147 15.35 7.30 -7.78
CA TRP A 147 14.59 7.13 -6.56
C TRP A 147 15.51 6.64 -5.45
N ARG A 148 15.35 7.18 -4.26
CA ARG A 148 16.20 6.86 -3.12
C ARG A 148 15.38 6.62 -1.87
N ILE A 149 15.73 5.56 -1.13
CA ILE A 149 15.18 5.30 0.20
C ILE A 149 16.17 5.86 1.22
N VAL A 150 15.68 6.73 2.10
CA VAL A 150 16.47 7.35 3.18
C VAL A 150 15.73 7.21 4.51
N ASP A 151 16.47 7.21 5.60
CA ASP A 151 15.88 7.13 6.93
C ASP A 151 15.19 8.46 7.29
N VAL A 152 14.07 8.38 7.99
CA VAL A 152 13.40 9.56 8.56
C VAL A 152 14.24 10.08 9.73
N THR A 153 14.73 11.32 9.60
CA THR A 153 15.39 12.02 10.69
C THR A 153 14.40 12.92 11.42
N THR A 154 14.50 13.01 12.74
CA THR A 154 13.61 13.85 13.57
C THR A 154 14.39 14.76 14.52
N ALA A 155 15.71 14.66 14.47
CA ALA A 155 16.63 15.51 15.24
C ALA A 155 16.94 16.79 14.45
N PRO A 156 17.34 17.89 15.16
CA PRO A 156 17.87 19.07 14.50
C PRO A 156 19.07 18.75 13.61
N THR A 157 19.19 19.46 12.50
CA THR A 157 20.28 19.29 11.52
C THR A 157 21.61 19.72 12.04
N LEU A 158 21.64 20.81 12.83
CA LEU A 158 22.85 21.34 13.42
C LEU A 158 23.11 20.78 14.84
N PRO A 159 24.37 20.44 15.15
CA PRO A 159 24.74 20.16 16.54
C PRO A 159 24.86 21.47 17.32
N PRO A 160 24.71 21.44 18.64
CA PRO A 160 25.04 22.58 19.49
C PRO A 160 26.57 22.84 19.50
N PRO A 161 27.02 24.05 19.83
CA PRO A 161 28.44 24.33 20.04
C PRO A 161 29.08 23.41 21.10
N SER A 162 30.25 22.89 20.81
CA SER A 162 30.87 21.86 21.64
C SER A 162 31.73 22.40 22.80
N THR A 163 32.37 23.55 22.59
CA THR A 163 33.31 24.15 23.56
C THR A 163 32.78 25.49 24.01
N ILE A 164 32.35 25.58 25.28
CA ILE A 164 31.82 26.83 25.82
C ILE A 164 32.73 27.28 26.97
N THR A 165 33.15 28.54 26.89
CA THR A 165 33.94 29.18 27.98
C THR A 165 33.19 30.37 28.51
N VAL A 166 33.27 30.59 29.83
CA VAL A 166 32.61 31.68 30.52
C VAL A 166 33.63 32.44 31.29
N GLN A 167 33.79 33.70 31.00
CA GLN A 167 34.79 34.55 31.61
C GLN A 167 34.24 35.93 32.03
N GLY A 168 34.51 36.36 33.23
CA GLY A 168 34.19 37.75 33.66
C GLY A 168 35.07 38.76 32.97
N ILE A 169 34.49 39.81 32.44
CA ILE A 169 35.15 41.01 31.96
C ILE A 169 34.95 42.12 32.97
N PHE A 170 36.03 42.68 33.44
CA PHE A 170 35.98 43.68 34.50
C PHE A 170 36.35 45.03 33.95
N ALA A 171 35.74 46.11 34.46
CA ALA A 171 36.08 47.46 34.10
C ALA A 171 37.54 47.83 34.53
N ASN A 172 38.24 48.59 33.68
CA ASN A 172 39.65 48.94 33.89
C ASN A 172 39.98 49.64 35.23
N HIS A 173 38.97 50.09 35.96
CA HIS A 173 39.13 50.74 37.25
C HIS A 173 38.97 49.79 38.44
N LEU A 174 38.69 48.52 38.20
CA LEU A 174 38.57 47.49 39.24
C LEU A 174 39.78 46.54 39.14
N ASN A 175 40.45 46.35 40.28
CA ASN A 175 41.40 45.28 40.41
C ASN A 175 40.71 43.90 40.39
N GLU A 176 41.22 42.96 39.60
CA GLU A 176 40.69 41.61 39.53
C GLU A 176 40.53 40.94 40.88
N SER A 177 41.42 41.24 41.84
CA SER A 177 41.36 40.74 43.22
C SER A 177 40.26 41.38 44.07
N GLU A 178 39.90 42.64 43.85
CA GLU A 178 38.80 43.32 44.60
C GLU A 178 37.41 42.99 44.04
N ALA A 179 37.30 42.82 42.74
CA ALA A 179 36.09 42.30 42.10
C ALA A 179 35.88 40.84 42.41
N ALA A 180 36.98 40.11 42.66
CA ALA A 180 36.95 38.69 42.87
C ALA A 180 36.25 38.23 44.14
N ASP A 181 36.36 38.96 45.26
CA ASP A 181 35.89 38.43 46.55
C ASP A 181 34.52 38.95 47.00
N LYS A 182 34.07 40.13 46.52
CA LYS A 182 32.81 40.74 47.07
C LYS A 182 31.59 40.65 46.19
N TYR A 183 31.73 40.48 44.84
CA TYR A 183 30.60 40.64 43.90
C TYR A 183 30.61 39.59 42.80
N LYS A 184 31.36 38.48 42.90
CA LYS A 184 31.34 37.40 41.93
C LYS A 184 30.03 36.64 41.95
N LEU A 185 29.36 36.65 40.81
CA LEU A 185 28.23 35.79 40.53
C LEU A 185 28.74 34.52 39.88
N ASN A 186 28.26 33.37 40.33
CA ASN A 186 28.47 32.13 39.63
C ASN A 186 27.26 31.93 38.68
N VAL A 187 27.51 31.96 37.38
CA VAL A 187 26.47 31.94 36.34
C VAL A 187 26.69 30.77 35.40
N THR A 188 25.59 30.18 34.97
CA THR A 188 25.63 29.02 34.07
C THR A 188 24.90 29.34 32.79
N TYR A 189 25.51 28.99 31.66
CA TYR A 189 24.98 29.26 30.33
C TYR A 189 24.84 27.99 29.48
N LYS A 190 23.97 28.09 28.50
CA LYS A 190 23.86 27.19 27.35
C LYS A 190 23.83 28.02 26.07
N VAL A 191 24.31 27.43 24.98
CA VAL A 191 24.31 28.04 23.66
C VAL A 191 23.73 27.05 22.66
N THR A 192 22.98 27.56 21.73
CA THR A 192 22.44 26.82 20.58
C THR A 192 22.96 27.41 19.28
N SER A 193 23.02 26.65 18.22
CA SER A 193 23.23 27.09 16.86
C SER A 193 21.92 27.13 16.10
N VAL A 194 21.73 28.11 15.24
CA VAL A 194 20.53 28.26 14.40
C VAL A 194 20.98 28.29 12.94
N ASP A 195 20.29 27.53 12.07
CA ASP A 195 20.57 27.54 10.64
C ASP A 195 19.89 28.73 9.92
N ALA A 196 20.12 28.85 8.60
CA ALA A 196 19.58 29.92 7.78
C ALA A 196 18.05 29.85 7.64
N GLU A 197 17.45 28.68 7.83
CA GLU A 197 16.01 28.42 7.84
C GLU A 197 15.36 28.71 9.20
N GLY A 198 16.17 29.00 10.24
CA GLY A 198 15.73 29.31 11.59
C GLY A 198 15.55 28.10 12.49
N VAL A 199 16.01 26.91 12.06
CA VAL A 199 15.94 25.70 12.89
C VAL A 199 17.06 25.73 13.94
N GLU A 200 16.65 25.61 15.19
CA GLU A 200 17.53 25.68 16.36
C GLU A 200 18.00 24.29 16.82
N SER A 201 19.29 24.18 17.13
CA SER A 201 19.88 22.98 17.72
C SER A 201 19.39 22.78 19.16
N VAL A 202 19.59 21.58 19.70
CA VAL A 202 19.44 21.38 21.16
C VAL A 202 20.42 22.25 21.94
N GLY A 203 20.08 22.55 23.18
CA GLY A 203 20.98 23.26 24.06
C GLY A 203 22.29 22.50 24.30
N SER A 204 23.41 23.20 24.24
CA SER A 204 24.75 22.67 24.54
C SER A 204 24.86 22.07 25.95
N ALA A 205 25.96 21.42 26.25
CA ALA A 205 26.36 21.20 27.66
C ALA A 205 26.40 22.54 28.38
N SER A 206 26.02 22.55 29.68
CA SER A 206 26.07 23.76 30.50
C SER A 206 27.52 24.11 30.86
N ALA A 207 27.88 25.37 30.69
CA ALA A 207 29.15 25.91 31.12
C ALA A 207 28.92 26.97 32.21
N SER A 208 29.70 26.88 33.29
CA SER A 208 29.65 27.82 34.39
C SER A 208 30.92 28.63 34.51
N GLY A 209 30.78 29.85 34.92
CA GLY A 209 31.89 30.75 35.20
C GLY A 209 31.52 31.83 36.20
N THR A 210 32.50 32.60 36.58
CA THR A 210 32.33 33.68 37.56
C THR A 210 32.55 35.02 36.90
N GLY A 211 31.73 36.02 37.22
CA GLY A 211 31.86 37.39 36.75
C GLY A 211 30.87 38.28 37.42
N ASN A 212 30.71 39.51 36.93
CA ASN A 212 29.72 40.47 37.46
C ASN A 212 29.14 41.27 36.29
N PHE A 213 27.85 41.52 36.31
CA PHE A 213 27.14 42.39 35.33
C PHE A 213 26.32 43.45 36.05
N TYR A 214 26.40 43.56 37.40
CA TYR A 214 25.73 44.63 38.13
C TYR A 214 26.61 45.87 38.33
N ILE A 215 27.88 45.75 38.09
CA ILE A 215 28.81 46.89 38.16
C ILE A 215 28.99 47.49 36.75
N ASN A 216 28.85 48.80 36.63
CA ASN A 216 28.97 49.49 35.37
C ASN A 216 30.34 49.22 34.71
N GLY A 217 30.31 48.79 33.45
CA GLY A 217 31.52 48.43 32.66
C GLY A 217 32.00 47.00 32.88
N CYS A 218 31.32 46.19 33.73
CA CYS A 218 31.56 44.77 33.83
C CYS A 218 30.53 43.95 33.04
N SER A 219 30.95 42.81 32.50
CA SER A 219 30.09 41.86 31.79
C SER A 219 30.61 40.43 31.97
N ILE A 220 29.87 39.49 31.53
CA ILE A 220 30.31 38.10 31.49
C ILE A 220 30.33 37.66 30.01
N ARG A 221 31.51 37.40 29.49
CA ARG A 221 31.68 36.88 28.15
C ARG A 221 31.48 35.39 28.09
N VAL A 222 30.56 34.94 27.23
CA VAL A 222 30.35 33.55 26.89
C VAL A 222 30.89 33.37 25.47
N SER A 223 31.83 32.45 25.26
CA SER A 223 32.45 32.19 23.96
C SER A 223 32.34 30.71 23.63
N TRP A 224 32.27 30.37 22.36
CA TRP A 224 32.06 28.99 21.89
C TRP A 224 32.79 28.71 20.58
N SER A 225 32.85 27.42 20.20
CA SER A 225 33.41 27.01 18.91
C SER A 225 32.39 27.17 17.79
N ALA A 226 32.86 27.56 16.60
CA ALA A 226 32.01 27.66 15.40
C ALA A 226 31.35 26.31 15.06
N VAL A 227 30.09 26.35 14.63
CA VAL A 227 29.36 25.24 14.08
C VAL A 227 29.17 25.46 12.59
N GLN A 228 29.58 24.51 11.77
CA GLN A 228 29.45 24.61 10.31
C GLN A 228 27.97 24.63 9.91
N GLY A 229 27.56 25.63 9.14
CA GLY A 229 26.18 25.81 8.70
C GLY A 229 25.32 26.64 9.66
N ALA A 230 25.84 27.07 10.81
CA ALA A 230 25.14 28.03 11.65
C ALA A 230 25.12 29.42 11.03
N ASP A 231 23.96 30.05 11.00
CA ASP A 231 23.75 31.44 10.64
C ASP A 231 24.00 32.35 11.83
N HIS A 232 23.46 32.02 12.96
CA HIS A 232 23.66 32.70 14.23
C HIS A 232 23.57 31.77 15.43
N TYR A 233 23.81 32.30 16.63
CA TYR A 233 23.77 31.56 17.91
C TYR A 233 22.86 32.29 18.88
N ARG A 234 22.13 31.48 19.70
CA ARG A 234 21.31 31.98 20.78
C ARG A 234 21.90 31.55 22.13
N VAL A 235 21.90 32.48 23.08
CA VAL A 235 22.49 32.28 24.40
C VAL A 235 21.43 32.31 25.48
N TYR A 236 21.57 31.36 26.42
CA TYR A 236 20.62 31.16 27.50
C TYR A 236 21.35 31.17 28.81
N ARG A 237 20.84 31.95 29.78
CA ARG A 237 21.36 32.03 31.16
C ARG A 237 20.43 31.33 32.14
N SER A 238 21.03 30.56 33.07
CA SER A 238 20.29 29.89 34.12
C SER A 238 19.93 30.86 35.27
N VAL A 239 18.65 30.87 35.65
CA VAL A 239 18.14 31.49 36.88
C VAL A 239 17.29 30.45 37.60
N SER A 240 17.68 30.11 38.81
CA SER A 240 17.01 29.09 39.63
C SER A 240 16.83 27.73 38.92
N GLY A 241 17.81 27.35 38.06
CA GLY A 241 17.77 26.08 37.35
C GLY A 241 17.05 26.12 35.97
N VAL A 242 16.39 27.21 35.61
CA VAL A 242 15.74 27.42 34.34
C VAL A 242 16.66 28.26 33.44
N PHE A 243 16.93 27.76 32.20
CA PHE A 243 17.68 28.49 31.21
C PHE A 243 16.74 29.36 30.37
N GLY A 244 16.85 30.67 30.53
CA GLY A 244 16.08 31.65 29.75
C GLY A 244 16.96 32.36 28.72
N TYR A 245 16.37 32.72 27.58
CA TYR A 245 17.04 33.44 26.49
C TYR A 245 17.50 34.83 26.94
N ILE A 246 18.73 35.21 26.62
CA ILE A 246 19.32 36.52 26.93
C ILE A 246 19.79 37.29 25.66
N GLY A 247 20.00 36.64 24.53
CA GLY A 247 20.43 37.32 23.30
C GLY A 247 20.90 36.36 22.22
N GLN A 248 21.08 36.91 21.01
CA GLN A 248 21.62 36.19 19.86
C GLN A 248 22.70 36.98 19.19
N THR A 249 23.57 36.29 18.47
CA THR A 249 24.73 36.90 17.77
C THR A 249 25.23 36.01 16.63
N GLU A 250 25.73 36.60 15.58
CA GLU A 250 26.50 35.91 14.52
C GLU A 250 27.97 35.66 14.90
N GLU A 251 28.47 36.40 15.94
CA GLU A 251 29.82 36.22 16.45
C GLU A 251 29.95 34.97 17.33
N LEU A 252 31.17 34.55 17.58
CA LEU A 252 31.48 33.38 18.43
C LEU A 252 31.51 33.69 19.93
N HIS A 253 30.92 34.81 20.33
CA HIS A 253 30.80 35.23 21.73
C HIS A 253 29.58 36.15 21.92
N LEU A 254 29.15 36.24 23.16
CA LEU A 254 28.17 37.23 23.61
C LEU A 254 28.58 37.72 24.99
N ASP A 255 28.52 39.06 25.18
CA ASP A 255 28.82 39.73 26.46
C ASP A 255 27.50 39.98 27.22
N ASP A 256 27.20 39.17 28.22
CA ASP A 256 26.03 39.33 29.09
C ASP A 256 26.21 40.54 30.01
N GLN A 257 25.37 41.55 29.85
CA GLN A 257 25.34 42.79 30.63
C GLN A 257 24.27 42.76 31.74
N GLY A 258 23.69 41.61 32.01
CA GLY A 258 22.71 41.43 33.08
C GLY A 258 21.27 41.55 32.66
N ASP A 259 20.98 41.38 31.38
CA ASP A 259 19.62 41.32 30.85
C ASP A 259 18.79 40.21 31.55
N ASN A 260 17.51 40.49 31.78
CA ASN A 260 16.65 39.49 32.42
C ASN A 260 16.37 38.32 31.46
N PRO A 261 16.68 37.09 31.84
CA PRO A 261 16.42 35.95 31.00
C PRO A 261 14.91 35.76 30.76
N LYS A 262 14.52 35.51 29.50
CA LYS A 262 13.14 35.21 29.16
C LYS A 262 12.86 33.74 29.53
N ALA A 263 12.27 33.46 30.68
CA ALA A 263 11.98 32.12 31.16
C ALA A 263 10.93 31.36 30.34
N SER A 264 10.20 32.08 29.48
CA SER A 264 9.29 31.47 28.49
C SER A 264 9.97 31.01 27.22
N ASP A 265 11.22 31.43 26.98
CA ASP A 265 12.01 31.09 25.80
C ASP A 265 13.25 30.32 26.28
N THR A 266 13.19 29.00 26.22
CA THR A 266 14.19 28.05 26.74
C THR A 266 14.89 27.30 25.62
N PRO A 267 16.12 26.80 25.80
CA PRO A 267 16.79 26.06 24.76
C PRO A 267 16.01 24.77 24.42
N PRO A 268 15.91 24.42 23.12
CA PRO A 268 15.23 23.22 22.67
C PRO A 268 15.82 21.96 23.27
N LYS A 269 14.95 20.97 23.46
CA LYS A 269 15.28 19.61 23.85
C LYS A 269 14.86 18.63 22.76
N TYR A 270 15.55 17.53 22.67
CA TYR A 270 15.22 16.44 21.78
C TYR A 270 15.29 15.10 22.51
N SER A 271 14.38 14.23 22.21
CA SER A 271 14.46 12.83 22.56
C SER A 271 13.91 12.01 21.38
N THR A 272 14.62 10.96 21.01
CA THR A 272 14.23 10.06 19.94
C THR A 272 12.79 9.58 20.15
N PRO A 273 11.87 9.87 19.22
CA PRO A 273 10.45 9.56 19.40
C PRO A 273 10.16 8.06 19.35
N PHE A 274 10.82 7.36 18.49
CA PHE A 274 10.71 5.91 18.33
C PHE A 274 12.11 5.33 18.14
N SER A 275 12.30 4.12 18.64
CA SER A 275 13.60 3.46 18.64
C SER A 275 13.42 1.94 18.53
N GLY A 276 14.45 1.26 18.12
CA GLY A 276 14.47 -0.18 18.05
C GLY A 276 15.54 -0.68 17.09
N THR A 277 15.70 -1.97 17.02
CA THR A 277 16.55 -2.63 16.04
C THR A 277 15.67 -3.10 14.89
N GLU A 278 16.04 -2.70 13.67
CA GLU A 278 15.27 -3.07 12.47
C GLU A 278 15.31 -4.56 12.17
N GLY A 279 14.23 -5.01 11.60
CA GLY A 279 14.11 -6.12 10.66
C GLY A 279 14.18 -7.49 11.27
N GLY A 280 15.27 -8.01 11.50
CA GLY A 280 15.49 -9.42 11.77
C GLY A 280 15.78 -9.71 13.23
N GLY A 281 15.42 -10.91 13.62
CA GLY A 281 15.82 -11.48 14.89
C GLY A 281 17.32 -11.75 14.97
N GLN A 282 17.75 -12.19 16.13
CA GLN A 282 19.03 -12.84 16.32
C GLN A 282 18.86 -14.34 16.01
N ILE A 283 19.85 -15.00 15.45
CA ILE A 283 19.84 -16.47 15.32
C ILE A 283 19.86 -17.07 16.72
N LYS A 284 18.74 -17.68 17.11
CA LYS A 284 18.52 -18.22 18.45
C LYS A 284 18.99 -19.66 18.57
N ALA A 285 18.67 -20.47 17.59
CA ALA A 285 19.04 -21.88 17.55
C ALA A 285 19.14 -22.37 16.12
N ILE A 286 19.90 -23.40 15.96
CA ILE A 286 20.03 -24.18 14.72
C ILE A 286 19.85 -25.65 15.03
N SER A 287 19.11 -26.35 14.18
CA SER A 287 18.94 -27.81 14.27
C SER A 287 19.40 -28.43 12.96
N VAL A 288 20.16 -29.54 13.07
CA VAL A 288 20.57 -30.34 11.92
C VAL A 288 19.42 -31.29 11.60
N LEU A 289 18.75 -31.06 10.44
CA LEU A 289 17.68 -31.94 9.96
C LEU A 289 18.25 -33.12 9.18
N ASN A 290 19.32 -32.86 8.43
CA ASN A 290 20.10 -33.89 7.74
C ASN A 290 21.59 -33.47 7.79
N GLY A 291 22.44 -34.32 8.30
CA GLY A 291 23.87 -34.04 8.40
C GLY A 291 24.64 -34.09 7.09
N GLY A 292 23.99 -34.53 6.01
CA GLY A 292 24.63 -34.74 4.71
C GLY A 292 25.70 -35.85 4.76
N ALA A 293 26.59 -35.84 3.78
CA ALA A 293 27.70 -36.80 3.71
C ALA A 293 28.91 -36.20 2.96
N GLY A 294 30.08 -36.73 3.22
CA GLY A 294 31.29 -36.38 2.48
C GLY A 294 32.02 -35.15 3.01
N TYR A 295 31.65 -34.61 4.18
CA TYR A 295 32.30 -33.45 4.80
C TYR A 295 33.59 -33.87 5.51
N TYR A 296 34.61 -34.20 4.75
CA TYR A 296 35.92 -34.60 5.28
C TYR A 296 36.84 -33.39 5.39
N LYS A 297 37.78 -33.48 6.36
CA LYS A 297 38.81 -32.44 6.56
C LYS A 297 39.77 -32.34 5.39
N GLY A 298 39.96 -33.48 4.69
CA GLY A 298 40.90 -33.62 3.59
C GLY A 298 41.13 -35.08 3.25
N VAL A 299 42.18 -35.32 2.52
CA VAL A 299 42.65 -36.67 2.17
C VAL A 299 43.98 -36.92 2.88
N LYS A 300 44.09 -38.05 3.55
CA LYS A 300 45.36 -38.51 4.16
C LYS A 300 45.89 -39.74 3.42
N ILE A 301 47.17 -39.96 3.50
CA ILE A 301 47.84 -41.14 2.95
C ILE A 301 47.93 -42.19 4.09
N GLU A 302 47.34 -43.36 3.85
CA GLU A 302 47.50 -44.51 4.74
C GLU A 302 48.40 -45.54 4.02
N HIS A 303 49.41 -45.99 4.76
CA HIS A 303 50.30 -47.06 4.27
C HIS A 303 49.64 -48.39 4.57
N ASP A 304 49.43 -49.20 3.54
CA ASP A 304 48.89 -50.56 3.68
C ASP A 304 50.09 -51.54 4.01
N GLU A 305 50.11 -51.93 5.27
CA GLU A 305 51.24 -52.86 5.75
C GLU A 305 51.24 -54.23 5.08
N GLU A 306 50.08 -54.66 4.47
CA GLU A 306 50.03 -55.98 3.79
C GLU A 306 50.47 -55.85 2.33
N THR A 307 50.20 -54.79 1.64
CA THR A 307 50.55 -54.63 0.23
C THR A 307 51.76 -53.76 0.00
N GLY A 308 52.20 -52.97 1.00
CA GLY A 308 53.30 -52.00 0.88
C GLY A 308 52.99 -50.77 0.02
N GLU A 309 51.75 -50.56 -0.32
CA GLU A 309 51.30 -49.39 -1.17
C GLU A 309 50.72 -48.30 -0.32
N ASP A 310 50.93 -47.04 -0.72
CA ASP A 310 50.32 -45.85 -0.14
C ASP A 310 48.95 -45.61 -0.80
N LYS A 311 47.88 -45.64 0.02
CA LYS A 311 46.53 -45.42 -0.40
C LYS A 311 46.00 -44.06 0.07
N GLN A 312 45.42 -43.29 -0.82
CA GLN A 312 44.72 -42.07 -0.43
C GLN A 312 43.34 -42.40 0.15
N VAL A 313 43.08 -42.00 1.39
CA VAL A 313 41.83 -42.20 2.08
C VAL A 313 41.34 -40.86 2.63
N TYR A 314 40.03 -40.70 2.72
CA TYR A 314 39.48 -39.50 3.34
C TYR A 314 39.83 -39.48 4.84
N ASP A 315 40.14 -38.28 5.33
CA ASP A 315 40.40 -38.09 6.77
C ASP A 315 39.07 -38.07 7.54
N THR A 316 38.75 -39.16 8.21
CA THR A 316 37.53 -39.36 9.01
C THR A 316 37.62 -38.83 10.44
N THR A 317 38.77 -38.24 10.84
CA THR A 317 38.93 -37.72 12.21
C THR A 317 37.92 -36.60 12.48
N PRO A 318 37.28 -36.57 13.67
CA PRO A 318 36.35 -35.50 14.03
C PRO A 318 36.98 -34.11 13.89
N TRP A 319 36.25 -33.21 13.31
CA TRP A 319 36.68 -31.83 13.12
C TRP A 319 35.50 -30.85 13.16
N SER A 320 35.76 -29.56 13.21
CA SER A 320 34.72 -28.50 13.19
C SER A 320 35.02 -27.48 12.13
N THR A 321 33.96 -26.92 11.56
CA THR A 321 34.05 -25.81 10.60
C THR A 321 32.95 -24.80 10.88
N THR A 322 33.06 -23.63 10.26
CA THR A 322 32.08 -22.54 10.42
C THR A 322 31.03 -22.59 9.33
N ALA A 323 29.85 -22.04 9.62
CA ALA A 323 28.81 -21.84 8.63
C ALA A 323 29.11 -20.63 7.73
N LYS A 324 28.72 -20.74 6.46
CA LYS A 324 28.50 -19.58 5.60
C LYS A 324 27.04 -19.20 5.73
N ILE A 325 26.78 -18.03 6.30
CA ILE A 325 25.44 -17.48 6.52
C ILE A 325 25.19 -16.42 5.46
N THR A 326 24.09 -16.55 4.73
CA THR A 326 23.65 -15.58 3.75
C THR A 326 22.27 -15.07 4.14
N ASP A 327 22.15 -13.79 4.36
CA ASP A 327 20.89 -13.10 4.67
C ASP A 327 20.95 -11.68 4.07
N PRO A 328 19.85 -11.15 3.51
CA PRO A 328 19.85 -9.81 2.88
C PRO A 328 20.17 -8.67 3.85
N THR A 329 19.77 -8.83 5.13
CA THR A 329 19.85 -7.77 6.14
C THR A 329 20.67 -8.16 7.37
N GLY A 330 20.79 -9.46 7.66
CA GLY A 330 21.45 -9.96 8.86
C GLY A 330 22.97 -9.97 8.76
N SER A 331 23.63 -9.74 9.90
CA SER A 331 25.08 -9.78 10.02
C SER A 331 25.56 -10.17 11.41
N GLY A 332 26.83 -10.58 11.50
CA GLY A 332 27.52 -10.79 12.76
C GLY A 332 27.21 -12.13 13.48
N ALA A 333 26.36 -13.01 12.92
CA ALA A 333 26.19 -14.35 13.49
C ALA A 333 27.37 -15.27 13.13
N SER A 334 27.65 -16.19 14.01
CA SER A 334 28.63 -17.26 13.79
C SER A 334 28.06 -18.58 14.29
N ILE A 335 28.18 -19.60 13.46
CA ILE A 335 27.71 -20.95 13.74
C ILE A 335 28.87 -21.91 13.48
N THR A 336 29.10 -22.85 14.39
CA THR A 336 30.11 -23.88 14.26
C THR A 336 29.44 -25.25 14.11
N PHE A 337 29.88 -26.01 13.13
CA PHE A 337 29.48 -27.39 12.90
C PHE A 337 30.51 -28.35 13.43
N ASN A 338 30.08 -29.41 14.10
CA ASN A 338 30.91 -30.55 14.44
C ASN A 338 30.64 -31.71 13.48
N ILE A 339 31.68 -32.25 12.93
CA ILE A 339 31.66 -33.28 11.89
C ILE A 339 32.39 -34.53 12.37
N GLU A 340 31.72 -35.67 12.27
CA GLU A 340 32.24 -36.96 12.57
C GLU A 340 32.02 -37.91 11.39
N GLU A 341 33.02 -38.65 10.97
CA GLU A 341 32.95 -39.57 9.81
C GLU A 341 32.36 -38.94 8.51
N GLY A 342 32.62 -37.65 8.32
CA GLY A 342 32.12 -36.92 7.16
C GLY A 342 30.64 -36.54 7.21
N VAL A 343 29.99 -36.61 8.38
CA VAL A 343 28.58 -36.23 8.62
C VAL A 343 28.54 -35.14 9.68
N ILE A 344 27.70 -34.14 9.49
CA ILE A 344 27.47 -33.08 10.49
C ILE A 344 26.58 -33.63 11.60
N VAL A 345 27.15 -33.80 12.80
CA VAL A 345 26.44 -34.36 13.96
C VAL A 345 25.80 -33.29 14.83
N SER A 346 26.39 -32.11 14.86
CA SER A 346 25.80 -30.99 15.64
C SER A 346 26.17 -29.62 15.06
N ALA A 347 25.34 -28.64 15.40
CA ALA A 347 25.54 -27.23 15.06
C ALA A 347 25.33 -26.37 16.29
N THR A 348 26.22 -25.41 16.53
CA THR A 348 26.16 -24.52 17.70
C THR A 348 26.26 -23.08 17.27
N VAL A 349 25.33 -22.22 17.73
CA VAL A 349 25.40 -20.79 17.54
C VAL A 349 26.42 -20.20 18.52
N THR A 350 27.55 -19.72 18.01
CA THR A 350 28.61 -19.09 18.81
C THR A 350 28.47 -17.60 18.95
N ALA A 351 27.79 -16.94 17.96
CA ALA A 351 27.34 -15.56 18.04
C ALA A 351 25.99 -15.45 17.36
N SER A 352 25.04 -14.77 18.01
CA SER A 352 23.66 -14.67 17.51
C SER A 352 23.48 -13.66 16.36
N GLY A 353 24.39 -12.69 16.24
CA GLY A 353 24.29 -11.60 15.26
C GLY A 353 23.04 -10.73 15.47
N SER A 354 22.65 -9.97 14.45
CA SER A 354 21.47 -9.12 14.46
C SER A 354 20.89 -8.94 13.05
N ASN A 355 19.65 -8.52 12.99
CA ASN A 355 18.92 -8.15 11.76
C ASN A 355 18.68 -9.30 10.77
N TYR A 356 18.68 -10.55 11.22
CA TYR A 356 18.38 -11.70 10.35
C TYR A 356 16.89 -11.80 10.08
N SER A 357 16.53 -11.89 8.78
CA SER A 357 15.14 -12.03 8.32
C SER A 357 14.82 -13.44 7.81
N ALA A 358 15.69 -13.98 6.99
CA ALA A 358 15.57 -15.31 6.39
C ALA A 358 16.95 -15.93 6.13
N PRO A 359 17.74 -16.26 7.17
CA PRO A 359 19.11 -16.71 6.99
C PRO A 359 19.16 -18.09 6.31
N SER A 360 19.88 -18.14 5.19
CA SER A 360 20.28 -19.37 4.53
C SER A 360 21.65 -19.80 5.04
N ILE A 361 21.75 -21.05 5.47
CA ILE A 361 22.96 -21.60 6.06
C ILE A 361 23.53 -22.70 5.19
N SER A 362 24.80 -22.59 4.90
CA SER A 362 25.57 -23.62 4.20
C SER A 362 26.88 -23.89 4.94
N VAL A 363 27.45 -25.05 4.69
CA VAL A 363 28.73 -25.47 5.30
C VAL A 363 29.86 -24.80 4.53
N ASN A 364 30.83 -24.24 5.27
CA ASN A 364 32.06 -23.71 4.67
C ASN A 364 33.05 -24.86 4.45
N SER A 365 32.76 -25.68 3.46
CA SER A 365 33.61 -26.84 3.06
C SER A 365 33.47 -27.04 1.56
N GLU A 366 34.58 -27.37 0.90
CA GLU A 366 34.59 -27.72 -0.52
C GLU A 366 34.18 -29.16 -0.78
N LEU A 367 34.19 -30.01 0.26
CA LEU A 367 33.81 -31.40 0.24
C LEU A 367 32.52 -31.61 0.99
N GLY A 368 31.67 -32.47 0.49
CA GLY A 368 30.40 -32.83 1.13
C GLY A 368 29.19 -32.15 0.56
N THR A 369 28.03 -32.81 0.63
CA THR A 369 26.75 -32.36 0.12
C THR A 369 25.59 -32.88 0.97
N GLY A 370 24.40 -32.28 0.76
CA GLY A 370 23.14 -32.79 1.30
C GLY A 370 22.81 -32.42 2.73
N ALA A 371 23.60 -31.57 3.38
CA ALA A 371 23.23 -31.05 4.71
C ALA A 371 22.03 -30.10 4.65
N VAL A 372 21.09 -30.30 5.56
CA VAL A 372 19.87 -29.48 5.68
C VAL A 372 19.72 -29.02 7.13
N PHE A 373 19.47 -27.74 7.31
CA PHE A 373 19.36 -27.10 8.61
C PHE A 373 18.01 -26.39 8.78
N SER A 374 17.51 -26.41 10.01
CA SER A 374 16.42 -25.53 10.44
C SER A 374 16.98 -24.45 11.37
N VAL A 375 16.70 -23.21 11.08
CA VAL A 375 17.18 -22.06 11.86
C VAL A 375 15.98 -21.39 12.52
N SER A 376 16.07 -21.15 13.82
CA SER A 376 15.12 -20.32 14.55
C SER A 376 15.72 -18.95 14.80
N ILE A 377 14.95 -17.92 14.48
CA ILE A 377 15.28 -16.52 14.74
C ILE A 377 14.45 -16.08 15.95
N SER A 378 15.01 -15.26 16.82
CA SER A 378 14.24 -14.61 17.88
C SER A 378 13.31 -13.56 17.26
N ASP A 379 12.08 -13.49 17.75
CA ASP A 379 11.21 -12.37 17.42
C ASP A 379 11.88 -11.06 17.81
N ASN A 380 11.85 -10.09 16.91
CA ASN A 380 12.41 -8.76 17.18
C ASN A 380 11.46 -7.95 18.07
N THR A 381 11.41 -8.30 19.36
CA THR A 381 10.53 -7.66 20.35
C THR A 381 11.01 -6.26 20.77
N ILE A 382 12.13 -5.79 20.20
CA ILE A 382 12.75 -4.52 20.61
C ILE A 382 12.34 -3.35 19.70
N ALA A 383 11.82 -3.63 18.49
CA ALA A 383 11.37 -2.59 17.58
C ALA A 383 10.16 -1.84 18.16
N ASN A 384 10.27 -0.52 18.23
CA ASN A 384 9.19 0.38 18.66
C ASN A 384 8.94 1.43 17.58
N PHE A 385 8.70 0.95 16.36
CA PHE A 385 8.48 1.80 15.18
C PHE A 385 6.99 2.05 14.96
N PRO A 386 6.62 3.23 14.41
CA PRO A 386 5.23 3.56 14.13
C PRO A 386 4.68 2.71 12.99
N SER A 387 3.42 2.27 13.13
CA SER A 387 2.71 1.50 12.12
C SER A 387 2.00 2.36 11.07
N ALA A 388 1.69 3.62 11.39
CA ALA A 388 0.94 4.51 10.53
C ALA A 388 1.59 5.88 10.41
N SER A 389 1.42 6.52 9.24
CA SER A 389 1.83 7.90 9.01
C SER A 389 0.82 8.67 8.17
N THR A 390 0.73 9.98 8.41
CA THR A 390 -0.06 10.90 7.59
C THR A 390 0.44 12.34 7.73
N GLN A 391 -0.13 13.26 6.95
CA GLN A 391 0.06 14.70 7.09
C GLN A 391 -1.21 15.33 7.64
N TYR A 392 -1.12 16.10 8.71
CA TYR A 392 -2.25 16.81 9.28
C TYR A 392 -1.81 18.13 9.93
N ASP A 393 -2.52 19.21 9.60
CA ASP A 393 -2.31 20.55 10.18
C ASP A 393 -0.83 20.98 10.14
N GLN A 394 -0.19 20.90 8.94
CA GLN A 394 1.21 21.22 8.68
C GLN A 394 2.22 20.39 9.48
N ARG A 395 1.82 19.28 10.05
CA ARG A 395 2.67 18.36 10.81
C ARG A 395 2.66 16.98 10.18
N ARG A 396 3.81 16.31 10.20
CA ARG A 396 3.86 14.88 9.91
C ARG A 396 3.46 14.12 11.17
N VAL A 397 2.54 13.22 11.00
CA VAL A 397 1.99 12.38 12.08
C VAL A 397 2.53 10.97 11.96
N PHE A 398 2.97 10.40 13.07
CA PHE A 398 3.29 8.99 13.23
C PHE A 398 2.43 8.42 14.35
N ALA A 399 1.94 7.19 14.19
CA ALA A 399 1.05 6.61 15.18
C ALA A 399 1.23 5.10 15.32
N GLY A 400 0.97 4.62 16.53
CA GLY A 400 0.96 3.20 16.88
C GLY A 400 2.33 2.54 16.80
N SER A 401 2.70 1.80 17.81
CA SER A 401 3.89 0.96 17.77
C SER A 401 3.66 -0.31 18.60
N SER A 402 4.54 -1.27 18.51
CA SER A 402 4.43 -2.52 19.26
C SER A 402 4.43 -2.30 20.78
N GLN A 403 5.21 -1.36 21.27
CA GLN A 403 5.32 -1.05 22.72
C GLN A 403 4.33 0.02 23.16
N ASN A 404 3.89 0.88 22.25
CA ASN A 404 2.98 1.99 22.53
C ASN A 404 1.86 2.04 21.49
N PRO A 405 0.91 1.10 21.55
CA PRO A 405 -0.07 0.87 20.48
C PRO A 405 -0.98 2.08 20.20
N LEU A 406 -1.28 2.90 21.19
CA LEU A 406 -2.16 4.07 21.07
C LEU A 406 -1.42 5.41 21.09
N LYS A 407 -0.09 5.40 20.98
CA LYS A 407 0.70 6.62 21.01
C LYS A 407 0.79 7.28 19.65
N VAL A 408 0.73 8.61 19.67
CA VAL A 408 0.84 9.47 18.48
C VAL A 408 1.99 10.43 18.70
N TRP A 409 2.77 10.64 17.65
CA TRP A 409 3.85 11.63 17.59
C TRP A 409 3.62 12.51 16.36
N MET A 410 3.78 13.81 16.53
CA MET A 410 3.69 14.78 15.45
C MET A 410 4.91 15.70 15.48
N THR A 411 5.41 16.05 14.31
CA THR A 411 6.53 16.98 14.15
C THR A 411 6.19 18.37 14.64
N ASN A 412 7.18 19.24 14.72
CA ASN A 412 6.97 20.67 14.96
C ASN A 412 6.11 21.26 13.84
N ALA A 413 5.38 22.32 14.13
CA ALA A 413 4.51 22.97 13.14
C ALA A 413 5.34 23.54 11.98
N GLY A 414 4.92 23.25 10.75
CA GLY A 414 5.66 23.67 9.54
C GLY A 414 6.86 22.80 9.19
N GLU A 415 7.36 21.95 10.11
CA GLU A 415 8.54 21.14 9.94
C GLU A 415 8.20 19.66 9.73
N GLN A 416 8.73 19.08 8.65
CA GLN A 416 8.43 17.67 8.32
C GLN A 416 9.35 16.68 9.04
N ASN A 417 10.55 17.13 9.44
CA ASN A 417 11.64 16.29 9.92
C ASN A 417 12.22 16.77 11.26
N LEU A 418 11.42 17.48 12.08
CA LEU A 418 11.87 18.02 13.35
C LEU A 418 10.90 17.64 14.46
N MET A 419 11.43 17.11 15.57
CA MET A 419 10.65 16.77 16.78
C MET A 419 11.37 17.28 18.03
N ILE A 420 11.57 18.60 18.12
CA ILE A 420 12.08 19.27 19.33
C ILE A 420 10.91 19.71 20.22
N TYR A 421 11.24 20.02 21.46
CA TYR A 421 10.28 20.57 22.43
C TYR A 421 10.97 21.47 23.45
N HIS A 422 10.21 22.39 24.00
CA HIS A 422 10.66 23.34 25.04
C HIS A 422 10.05 23.01 26.42
N LEU A 423 10.62 23.55 27.46
CA LEU A 423 10.06 23.50 28.81
C LEU A 423 10.19 24.88 29.45
N PRO A 424 9.11 25.66 29.51
CA PRO A 424 7.72 25.35 29.20
C PRO A 424 7.47 25.07 27.71
N VAL A 425 6.42 24.28 27.41
CA VAL A 425 6.05 23.86 26.06
C VAL A 425 5.56 25.05 25.25
N MET A 426 5.99 25.17 23.98
CA MET A 426 5.57 26.18 23.01
C MET A 426 4.47 25.61 22.08
N ASP A 427 3.71 26.49 21.42
CA ASP A 427 2.60 26.08 20.56
C ASP A 427 3.06 25.36 19.28
N ASP A 428 4.25 25.65 18.77
CA ASP A 428 4.88 25.05 17.61
C ASP A 428 5.67 23.78 17.93
N ASP A 429 5.86 23.44 19.21
CA ASP A 429 6.57 22.24 19.63
C ASP A 429 5.95 20.96 19.07
N ARG A 430 6.79 19.89 19.04
CA ARG A 430 6.29 18.55 18.75
C ARG A 430 5.11 18.18 19.62
N ILE A 431 4.18 17.46 19.06
CA ILE A 431 3.03 16.93 19.81
C ILE A 431 3.26 15.44 20.08
N THR A 432 3.05 15.04 21.33
CA THR A 432 3.09 13.62 21.69
C THR A 432 2.02 13.35 22.73
N PHE A 433 1.11 12.41 22.42
CA PHE A 433 0.05 11.99 23.33
C PHE A 433 -0.25 10.50 23.15
N THR A 434 -0.95 9.94 24.13
CA THR A 434 -1.49 8.58 24.05
C THR A 434 -3.00 8.69 24.02
N ALA A 435 -3.62 8.15 22.97
CA ALA A 435 -5.06 8.08 22.88
C ALA A 435 -5.62 7.13 23.95
N VAL A 436 -6.77 7.49 24.52
CA VAL A 436 -7.48 6.62 25.47
C VAL A 436 -8.61 5.94 24.72
N ALA A 437 -8.54 4.64 24.59
CA ALA A 437 -9.57 3.78 24.00
C ALA A 437 -9.95 2.69 25.00
N ALA A 438 -11.11 2.05 24.78
CA ALA A 438 -11.57 0.95 25.63
C ALA A 438 -10.64 -0.27 25.52
N ASP A 439 -10.15 -0.53 24.33
CA ASP A 439 -9.23 -1.62 24.02
C ASP A 439 -7.85 -1.05 23.66
N ALA A 440 -6.80 -1.77 24.02
CA ALA A 440 -5.42 -1.37 23.77
C ALA A 440 -4.92 -1.83 22.38
N ASP A 441 -5.82 -1.95 21.40
CA ASP A 441 -5.47 -2.30 20.04
C ASP A 441 -4.69 -1.16 19.39
N ARG A 442 -3.64 -1.54 18.63
CA ARG A 442 -2.77 -0.57 17.97
C ARG A 442 -3.51 0.30 16.96
N ILE A 443 -3.05 1.53 16.82
CA ILE A 443 -3.42 2.37 15.70
C ILE A 443 -2.78 1.75 14.44
N LYS A 444 -3.62 1.37 13.47
CA LYS A 444 -3.21 0.76 12.19
C LYS A 444 -3.06 1.80 11.09
N HIS A 445 -3.97 2.77 11.05
CA HIS A 445 -3.97 3.83 10.04
C HIS A 445 -4.29 5.18 10.65
N ALA A 446 -3.78 6.22 10.03
CA ALA A 446 -4.07 7.61 10.34
C ALA A 446 -4.50 8.34 9.07
N VAL A 447 -5.70 8.92 9.06
CA VAL A 447 -6.27 9.59 7.88
C VAL A 447 -6.66 11.02 8.22
N ALA A 448 -6.16 11.98 7.44
CA ALA A 448 -6.48 13.38 7.58
C ALA A 448 -7.77 13.72 6.78
N LEU A 449 -8.79 14.18 7.48
CA LEU A 449 -10.00 14.82 6.96
C LEU A 449 -10.09 16.22 7.56
N ASN A 450 -11.30 16.70 7.87
CA ASN A 450 -11.49 17.91 8.68
C ASN A 450 -10.97 17.73 10.13
N SER A 451 -10.78 16.49 10.55
CA SER A 451 -10.12 16.09 11.79
C SER A 451 -9.18 14.95 11.47
N LEU A 452 -8.18 14.71 12.30
CA LEU A 452 -7.36 13.52 12.17
C LEU A 452 -8.13 12.33 12.72
N ILE A 453 -8.30 11.30 11.89
CA ILE A 453 -8.94 10.05 12.27
C ILE A 453 -7.88 8.98 12.43
N LEU A 454 -7.88 8.31 13.57
CA LEU A 454 -7.01 7.18 13.88
C LEU A 454 -7.84 5.90 13.88
N PHE A 455 -7.48 4.96 13.04
CA PHE A 455 -8.11 3.65 12.96
C PHE A 455 -7.31 2.65 13.78
N THR A 456 -7.97 2.05 14.77
CA THR A 456 -7.41 0.95 15.57
C THR A 456 -8.01 -0.39 15.13
N GLY A 457 -7.54 -1.49 15.70
CA GLY A 457 -8.15 -2.80 15.47
C GLY A 457 -9.55 -2.97 16.05
N SER A 458 -10.03 -2.02 16.86
CA SER A 458 -11.31 -2.13 17.58
C SER A 458 -12.16 -0.86 17.54
N SER A 459 -11.62 0.27 17.11
CA SER A 459 -12.35 1.56 17.15
C SER A 459 -11.74 2.59 16.20
N GLU A 460 -12.55 3.62 15.87
CA GLU A 460 -12.16 4.82 15.13
C GLU A 460 -12.17 6.02 16.09
N LEU A 461 -11.01 6.68 16.20
CA LEU A 461 -10.80 7.79 17.11
C LEU A 461 -10.63 9.10 16.33
N ARG A 462 -11.35 10.13 16.73
CA ARG A 462 -11.21 11.48 16.20
C ARG A 462 -10.26 12.29 17.09
N VAL A 463 -9.23 12.87 16.48
CA VAL A 463 -8.35 13.87 17.10
C VAL A 463 -8.75 15.24 16.55
N PHE A 464 -9.00 16.19 17.46
CA PHE A 464 -9.45 17.54 17.12
C PHE A 464 -8.94 18.54 18.14
N THR A 465 -9.07 19.83 17.84
CA THR A 465 -8.69 20.92 18.76
C THR A 465 -9.82 21.25 19.71
N GLN A 466 -9.49 21.55 20.95
CA GLN A 466 -10.42 22.04 21.95
C GLN A 466 -10.08 23.49 22.28
N ASN A 467 -11.04 24.40 22.09
CA ASN A 467 -10.91 25.84 22.37
C ASN A 467 -9.76 26.55 21.60
N SER A 468 -9.36 26.03 20.45
CA SER A 468 -8.31 26.60 19.61
C SER A 468 -8.60 26.32 18.14
N ASP A 469 -8.22 27.22 17.25
CA ASP A 469 -8.29 27.03 15.81
C ASP A 469 -7.05 26.27 15.28
N ALA A 470 -5.97 26.23 16.06
CA ALA A 470 -4.73 25.55 15.70
C ALA A 470 -4.43 24.35 16.62
N LEU A 471 -3.83 23.32 16.04
CA LEU A 471 -3.39 22.15 16.77
C LEU A 471 -2.08 22.44 17.50
N THR A 472 -2.16 22.56 18.84
CA THR A 472 -1.02 22.80 19.73
C THR A 472 -0.90 21.66 20.76
N PRO A 473 0.25 21.50 21.42
CA PRO A 473 0.40 20.47 22.45
C PRO A 473 -0.63 20.52 23.58
N SER A 474 -1.22 21.71 23.82
CA SER A 474 -2.19 21.95 24.89
C SER A 474 -3.65 21.89 24.46
N SER A 475 -3.96 21.92 23.16
CA SER A 475 -5.33 22.03 22.62
C SER A 475 -5.95 20.70 22.16
N ILE A 476 -5.25 19.59 22.30
CA ILE A 476 -5.64 18.28 21.74
C ILE A 476 -6.76 17.64 22.54
N ALA A 477 -7.77 17.14 21.83
CA ALA A 477 -8.80 16.26 22.36
C ALA A 477 -8.96 15.02 21.46
N VAL A 478 -9.20 13.87 22.11
CA VAL A 478 -9.42 12.59 21.41
C VAL A 478 -10.76 12.02 21.85
N ARG A 479 -11.58 11.59 20.89
CA ARG A 479 -12.87 10.94 21.17
C ARG A 479 -13.10 9.78 20.24
N ALA A 480 -13.56 8.64 20.77
CA ALA A 480 -14.05 7.53 19.97
C ALA A 480 -15.32 7.95 19.20
N GLN A 481 -15.40 7.52 17.95
CA GLN A 481 -16.51 7.80 17.06
C GLN A 481 -17.32 6.54 16.75
N SER A 482 -16.66 5.43 16.49
CA SER A 482 -17.28 4.13 16.32
C SER A 482 -16.38 3.00 16.85
N TYR A 483 -16.91 1.78 16.92
CA TYR A 483 -16.25 0.63 17.51
C TYR A 483 -16.24 -0.57 16.54
N ILE A 484 -15.97 -0.31 15.27
CA ILE A 484 -15.86 -1.34 14.22
C ILE A 484 -14.42 -1.83 14.12
N GLY A 485 -13.46 -0.89 14.11
CA GLY A 485 -12.05 -1.17 13.89
C GLY A 485 -11.71 -1.46 12.43
N ALA A 486 -10.46 -1.23 12.05
CA ALA A 486 -9.94 -1.47 10.71
C ALA A 486 -8.98 -2.68 10.68
N ASN A 487 -8.89 -3.35 9.53
CA ASN A 487 -7.84 -4.33 9.25
C ASN A 487 -6.52 -3.62 8.85
N ASP A 488 -5.53 -4.34 8.32
CA ASP A 488 -4.22 -3.78 7.94
C ASP A 488 -4.19 -3.20 6.50
N VAL A 489 -5.33 -3.20 5.80
CA VAL A 489 -5.46 -2.62 4.44
C VAL A 489 -5.60 -1.11 4.54
N GLN A 490 -4.80 -0.40 3.76
CA GLN A 490 -4.81 1.07 3.75
C GLN A 490 -6.16 1.63 3.33
N PRO A 491 -6.81 2.48 4.15
CA PRO A 491 -8.06 3.12 3.81
C PRO A 491 -7.93 4.07 2.62
N VAL A 492 -9.01 4.24 1.86
CA VAL A 492 -9.07 5.20 0.76
C VAL A 492 -10.07 6.31 1.06
N THR A 493 -9.72 7.54 0.68
CA THR A 493 -10.59 8.69 0.89
C THR A 493 -11.40 8.97 -0.37
N VAL A 494 -12.72 8.93 -0.23
CA VAL A 494 -13.70 9.23 -1.28
C VAL A 494 -14.45 10.49 -0.88
N ASN A 495 -14.22 11.60 -1.60
CA ASN A 495 -14.75 12.91 -1.24
C ASN A 495 -14.41 13.27 0.23
N ASN A 496 -15.40 13.31 1.10
CA ASN A 496 -15.25 13.61 2.53
C ASN A 496 -15.51 12.39 3.44
N GLN A 497 -15.41 11.19 2.90
CA GLN A 497 -15.59 9.93 3.62
C GLN A 497 -14.35 9.06 3.47
N VAL A 498 -14.07 8.25 4.48
CA VAL A 498 -13.02 7.23 4.44
C VAL A 498 -13.67 5.87 4.24
N VAL A 499 -13.27 5.18 3.18
CA VAL A 499 -13.67 3.79 2.93
C VAL A 499 -12.55 2.87 3.41
N TYR A 500 -12.88 1.93 4.27
CA TYR A 500 -11.91 1.03 4.92
C TYR A 500 -12.47 -0.37 5.09
N ALA A 501 -11.61 -1.35 5.17
CA ALA A 501 -11.97 -2.72 5.48
C ALA A 501 -12.05 -2.91 7.01
N ALA A 502 -13.16 -3.46 7.49
CA ALA A 502 -13.38 -3.71 8.90
C ALA A 502 -12.37 -4.72 9.46
N ALA A 503 -12.07 -4.59 10.75
CA ALA A 503 -11.16 -5.50 11.44
C ALA A 503 -11.64 -6.95 11.47
N ARG A 504 -12.96 -7.15 11.39
CA ARG A 504 -13.61 -8.46 11.44
C ARG A 504 -14.74 -8.55 10.42
N GLY A 505 -15.01 -9.74 9.92
CA GLY A 505 -16.12 -10.03 9.02
C GLY A 505 -15.85 -9.75 7.55
N GLY A 506 -14.69 -9.17 7.19
CA GLY A 506 -14.30 -8.90 5.80
C GLY A 506 -15.06 -7.77 5.10
N HIS A 507 -15.99 -7.11 5.78
CA HIS A 507 -16.87 -6.09 5.23
C HIS A 507 -16.15 -4.76 5.01
N ILE A 508 -16.65 -3.96 4.06
CA ILE A 508 -16.16 -2.62 3.79
C ILE A 508 -17.10 -1.60 4.39
N HIS A 509 -16.53 -0.69 5.17
CA HIS A 509 -17.25 0.39 5.83
C HIS A 509 -16.87 1.75 5.28
N GLY A 510 -17.81 2.69 5.38
CA GLY A 510 -17.60 4.11 5.08
C GLY A 510 -17.73 4.95 6.35
N LEU A 511 -16.68 5.71 6.70
CA LEU A 511 -16.70 6.64 7.82
C LEU A 511 -16.90 8.06 7.29
N GLY A 512 -18.02 8.66 7.55
CA GLY A 512 -18.37 10.02 7.12
C GLY A 512 -18.81 10.90 8.28
N TYR A 513 -18.64 12.23 8.14
CA TYR A 513 -19.13 13.19 9.13
C TYR A 513 -20.63 13.37 9.02
N ASP A 514 -21.33 13.19 10.13
CA ASP A 514 -22.77 13.44 10.23
C ASP A 514 -23.05 14.68 11.11
N TYR A 515 -23.72 15.66 10.51
CA TYR A 515 -24.07 16.91 11.18
C TYR A 515 -25.04 16.73 12.34
N ASN A 516 -25.94 15.73 12.26
CA ASN A 516 -26.94 15.52 13.30
C ASN A 516 -26.34 14.98 14.59
N SER A 517 -25.34 14.12 14.48
CA SER A 517 -24.60 13.58 15.61
C SER A 517 -23.38 14.41 16.02
N ALA A 518 -23.02 15.43 15.22
CA ALA A 518 -21.79 16.23 15.34
C ALA A 518 -20.52 15.37 15.44
N GLY A 519 -20.51 14.22 14.77
CA GLY A 519 -19.46 13.21 14.82
C GLY A 519 -19.31 12.44 13.51
N TYR A 520 -18.41 11.49 13.52
CA TYR A 520 -18.23 10.56 12.40
C TYR A 520 -19.04 9.29 12.66
N LEU A 521 -19.78 8.85 11.66
CA LEU A 521 -20.54 7.60 11.68
C LEU A 521 -19.93 6.61 10.70
N SER A 522 -19.80 5.37 11.13
CA SER A 522 -19.44 4.25 10.28
C SER A 522 -20.70 3.56 9.77
N SER A 523 -20.77 3.32 8.46
CA SER A 523 -21.83 2.59 7.80
C SER A 523 -21.26 1.42 6.99
N ASP A 524 -21.90 0.26 7.04
CA ASP A 524 -21.53 -0.90 6.23
C ASP A 524 -21.98 -0.67 4.78
N LEU A 525 -21.02 -0.54 3.86
CA LEU A 525 -21.24 -0.35 2.43
C LEU A 525 -21.44 -1.68 1.69
N SER A 526 -21.20 -2.81 2.34
CA SER A 526 -21.31 -4.16 1.76
C SER A 526 -22.60 -4.88 2.13
N VAL A 527 -23.48 -4.26 2.94
CA VAL A 527 -24.70 -4.88 3.50
C VAL A 527 -25.62 -5.49 2.45
N MET A 528 -25.70 -4.91 1.24
CA MET A 528 -26.53 -5.46 0.16
C MET A 528 -25.87 -6.62 -0.58
N SER A 529 -24.56 -6.77 -0.44
CA SER A 529 -23.71 -7.69 -1.23
C SER A 529 -22.89 -8.61 -0.32
N VAL A 530 -23.39 -8.99 0.84
CA VAL A 530 -22.66 -9.73 1.89
C VAL A 530 -21.99 -11.01 1.38
N HIS A 531 -22.59 -11.70 0.41
CA HIS A 531 -22.05 -12.93 -0.19
C HIS A 531 -20.69 -12.72 -0.91
N LEU A 532 -20.33 -11.48 -1.27
CA LEU A 532 -19.03 -11.16 -1.84
C LEU A 532 -17.95 -11.06 -0.76
N PHE A 533 -18.32 -10.88 0.52
CA PHE A 533 -17.45 -10.57 1.64
C PHE A 533 -17.41 -11.64 2.72
N ASP A 534 -18.51 -12.34 2.95
CA ASP A 534 -18.62 -13.34 4.02
C ASP A 534 -17.54 -14.43 3.91
N ASN A 535 -16.83 -14.67 5.02
CA ASN A 535 -15.70 -15.59 5.14
C ASN A 535 -14.49 -15.27 4.26
N LYS A 536 -14.35 -14.01 3.85
CA LYS A 536 -13.23 -13.51 3.06
C LYS A 536 -12.60 -12.31 3.76
N GLU A 537 -11.37 -11.98 3.37
CA GLU A 537 -10.67 -10.78 3.80
C GLU A 537 -10.34 -9.92 2.60
N ILE A 538 -10.37 -8.61 2.79
CA ILE A 538 -9.83 -7.69 1.80
C ILE A 538 -8.33 -7.59 2.01
N LYS A 539 -7.55 -7.69 0.94
CA LYS A 539 -6.08 -7.65 0.93
C LYS A 539 -5.52 -6.31 0.49
N ASP A 540 -6.21 -5.61 -0.39
CA ASP A 540 -5.77 -4.32 -0.90
C ASP A 540 -6.97 -3.49 -1.39
N LEU A 541 -6.85 -2.15 -1.32
CA LEU A 541 -7.88 -1.19 -1.73
C LEU A 541 -7.26 -0.04 -2.51
N THR A 542 -7.95 0.40 -3.56
CA THR A 542 -7.57 1.61 -4.29
C THR A 542 -8.79 2.34 -4.84
N LEU A 543 -8.65 3.63 -5.16
CA LEU A 543 -9.71 4.47 -5.70
C LEU A 543 -9.34 4.98 -7.09
N ALA A 544 -10.15 4.66 -8.09
CA ALA A 544 -10.21 5.33 -9.39
C ALA A 544 -11.33 6.37 -9.35
N LYS A 545 -11.05 7.62 -9.79
CA LYS A 545 -12.00 8.75 -9.74
C LYS A 545 -12.62 9.04 -11.10
N ALA A 546 -11.91 8.81 -12.17
CA ALA A 546 -12.32 9.16 -13.53
C ALA A 546 -12.16 7.98 -14.51
N PRO A 547 -13.05 7.77 -15.50
CA PRO A 547 -14.29 8.56 -15.74
C PRO A 547 -15.44 8.19 -14.81
N VAL A 548 -15.32 7.08 -14.10
CA VAL A 548 -16.29 6.58 -13.12
C VAL A 548 -15.59 6.39 -11.79
N GLN A 549 -16.22 6.87 -10.73
CA GLN A 549 -15.67 6.72 -9.37
C GLN A 549 -15.92 5.29 -8.87
N VAL A 550 -14.85 4.48 -8.83
CA VAL A 550 -14.88 3.08 -8.40
C VAL A 550 -13.83 2.84 -7.33
N VAL A 551 -14.26 2.28 -6.23
CA VAL A 551 -13.37 1.69 -5.22
C VAL A 551 -13.10 0.24 -5.62
N TRP A 552 -11.85 -0.09 -5.90
CA TRP A 552 -11.40 -1.42 -6.27
C TRP A 552 -10.81 -2.13 -5.06
N ALA A 553 -11.13 -3.41 -4.91
CA ALA A 553 -10.68 -4.24 -3.81
C ALA A 553 -10.17 -5.59 -4.29
N ALA A 554 -9.03 -6.02 -3.79
CA ALA A 554 -8.54 -7.39 -3.94
C ALA A 554 -9.03 -8.23 -2.75
N SER A 555 -9.75 -9.30 -3.03
CA SER A 555 -10.26 -10.24 -2.01
C SER A 555 -9.29 -11.40 -1.79
N SER A 556 -9.34 -12.00 -0.61
CA SER A 556 -8.48 -13.14 -0.22
C SER A 556 -8.70 -14.41 -1.05
N ASP A 557 -9.84 -14.51 -1.74
CA ASP A 557 -10.15 -15.59 -2.67
C ASP A 557 -9.68 -15.32 -4.12
N GLY A 558 -8.90 -14.23 -4.31
CA GLY A 558 -8.36 -13.83 -5.62
C GLY A 558 -9.34 -13.03 -6.49
N THR A 559 -10.57 -12.81 -6.04
CA THR A 559 -11.57 -12.06 -6.81
C THR A 559 -11.25 -10.55 -6.76
N LEU A 560 -11.32 -9.89 -7.91
CA LEU A 560 -11.33 -8.43 -7.98
C LEU A 560 -12.76 -7.93 -7.79
N LEU A 561 -12.99 -7.13 -6.76
CA LEU A 561 -14.27 -6.48 -6.49
C LEU A 561 -14.18 -5.00 -6.89
N GLY A 562 -15.28 -4.46 -7.43
CA GLY A 562 -15.44 -3.05 -7.70
C GLY A 562 -16.71 -2.51 -7.06
N MET A 563 -16.63 -1.32 -6.50
CA MET A 563 -17.79 -0.59 -5.98
C MET A 563 -17.90 0.76 -6.68
N THR A 564 -18.91 0.92 -7.51
CA THR A 564 -19.29 2.26 -7.96
C THR A 564 -19.90 3.01 -6.79
N PHE A 565 -19.24 4.06 -6.33
CA PHE A 565 -19.58 4.74 -5.10
C PHE A 565 -19.77 6.24 -5.31
N LEU A 566 -21.02 6.66 -5.28
CA LEU A 566 -21.45 8.07 -5.43
C LEU A 566 -22.47 8.40 -4.34
N PRO A 567 -21.99 8.68 -3.12
CA PRO A 567 -22.87 8.90 -1.96
C PRO A 567 -23.86 10.04 -2.17
N GLU A 568 -23.52 11.08 -2.94
CA GLU A 568 -24.41 12.20 -3.25
C GLU A 568 -25.63 11.77 -4.09
N GLN A 569 -25.50 10.68 -4.84
CA GLN A 569 -26.58 10.11 -5.66
C GLN A 569 -27.18 8.84 -5.05
N ASN A 570 -26.76 8.45 -3.85
CA ASN A 570 -27.12 7.21 -3.17
C ASN A 570 -26.82 5.96 -4.02
N ILE A 571 -25.69 5.97 -4.74
CA ILE A 571 -25.20 4.79 -5.50
C ILE A 571 -24.08 4.14 -4.68
N THR A 572 -24.32 2.86 -4.34
CA THR A 572 -23.35 1.97 -3.73
C THR A 572 -23.53 0.62 -4.40
N ALA A 573 -22.89 0.43 -5.54
CA ALA A 573 -23.13 -0.69 -6.42
C ALA A 573 -21.89 -1.57 -6.52
N TRP A 574 -21.95 -2.75 -5.89
CA TRP A 574 -20.90 -3.76 -5.97
C TRP A 574 -21.02 -4.60 -7.24
N HIS A 575 -19.87 -4.95 -7.79
CA HIS A 575 -19.72 -5.85 -8.93
C HIS A 575 -18.41 -6.64 -8.80
N ARG A 576 -18.34 -7.82 -9.38
CA ARG A 576 -17.18 -8.71 -9.29
C ARG A 576 -16.55 -8.94 -10.66
N HIS A 577 -15.24 -9.19 -10.65
CA HIS A 577 -14.45 -9.38 -11.86
C HIS A 577 -13.54 -10.60 -11.72
N ASP A 578 -13.49 -11.36 -12.80
CA ASP A 578 -12.65 -12.54 -12.92
C ASP A 578 -11.59 -12.27 -13.99
N LEU A 579 -10.32 -12.36 -13.61
CA LEU A 579 -9.17 -12.17 -14.50
C LEU A 579 -8.51 -13.49 -14.89
N SER A 580 -9.19 -14.61 -14.68
CA SER A 580 -8.64 -15.95 -14.88
C SER A 580 -7.36 -16.20 -14.06
N GLY A 581 -7.26 -15.62 -12.89
CA GLY A 581 -6.16 -15.71 -11.94
C GLY A 581 -6.48 -14.93 -10.67
N ASP A 582 -5.70 -15.14 -9.61
CA ASP A 582 -5.91 -14.49 -8.31
C ASP A 582 -5.33 -13.08 -8.31
N VAL A 583 -6.16 -12.08 -8.06
CA VAL A 583 -5.73 -10.69 -7.89
C VAL A 583 -5.21 -10.49 -6.48
N GLU A 584 -3.92 -10.13 -6.36
CA GLU A 584 -3.25 -10.01 -5.06
C GLU A 584 -3.05 -8.55 -4.62
N SER A 585 -2.90 -7.60 -5.56
CA SER A 585 -2.73 -6.18 -5.26
C SER A 585 -3.39 -5.31 -6.34
N VAL A 586 -3.87 -4.13 -5.93
CA VAL A 586 -4.57 -3.17 -6.78
C VAL A 586 -4.03 -1.75 -6.58
N CYS A 587 -3.83 -1.02 -7.66
CA CYS A 587 -3.31 0.34 -7.61
C CYS A 587 -3.90 1.18 -8.75
N ALA A 588 -4.58 2.28 -8.44
CA ALA A 588 -5.11 3.19 -9.44
C ALA A 588 -4.33 4.50 -9.47
N VAL A 589 -3.94 4.93 -10.68
CA VAL A 589 -3.23 6.20 -10.91
C VAL A 589 -3.83 6.95 -12.08
N SER A 590 -3.77 8.29 -12.04
CA SER A 590 -4.25 9.14 -13.12
C SER A 590 -3.29 9.10 -14.31
N GLU A 591 -3.79 8.80 -15.50
CA GLU A 591 -3.01 8.85 -16.74
C GLU A 591 -3.84 9.54 -17.85
N GLY A 592 -3.52 10.78 -18.13
CA GLY A 592 -4.29 11.55 -19.10
C GLY A 592 -5.65 12.01 -18.54
N MET A 593 -6.75 11.55 -19.15
CA MET A 593 -8.11 11.93 -18.76
C MET A 593 -8.81 10.88 -17.87
N GLU A 594 -8.22 9.72 -17.69
CA GLU A 594 -8.78 8.61 -16.92
C GLU A 594 -7.81 8.12 -15.85
N ASP A 595 -8.34 7.47 -14.84
CA ASP A 595 -7.57 6.73 -13.86
C ASP A 595 -7.47 5.28 -14.30
N HIS A 596 -6.25 4.75 -14.36
CA HIS A 596 -6.00 3.38 -14.77
C HIS A 596 -5.71 2.50 -13.57
N LEU A 597 -6.39 1.37 -13.53
CA LEU A 597 -6.17 0.34 -12.53
C LEU A 597 -5.01 -0.56 -12.98
N TYR A 598 -4.01 -0.69 -12.13
CA TYR A 598 -2.95 -1.70 -12.23
C TYR A 598 -3.23 -2.79 -11.20
N VAL A 599 -2.99 -4.02 -11.59
CA VAL A 599 -3.19 -5.20 -10.75
C VAL A 599 -1.99 -6.12 -10.79
N VAL A 600 -1.78 -6.84 -9.71
CA VAL A 600 -0.93 -8.04 -9.68
C VAL A 600 -1.85 -9.24 -9.78
N VAL A 601 -1.71 -10.01 -10.85
CA VAL A 601 -2.49 -11.23 -11.06
C VAL A 601 -1.58 -12.44 -10.97
N ASN A 602 -1.91 -13.36 -10.09
CA ASN A 602 -1.21 -14.64 -9.94
C ASN A 602 -1.94 -15.74 -10.70
N ARG A 603 -1.30 -16.27 -11.72
CA ARG A 603 -1.81 -17.41 -12.49
C ARG A 603 -0.90 -18.62 -12.31
N ASN A 604 -1.31 -19.53 -11.42
CA ASN A 604 -0.56 -20.78 -11.13
C ASN A 604 0.89 -20.53 -10.65
N GLY A 605 1.11 -19.51 -9.82
CA GLY A 605 2.43 -19.14 -9.32
C GLY A 605 3.20 -18.16 -10.19
N LEU A 606 2.68 -17.79 -11.36
CA LEU A 606 3.23 -16.74 -12.21
C LEU A 606 2.52 -15.41 -11.91
N ARG A 607 3.22 -14.47 -11.25
CA ARG A 607 2.70 -13.13 -10.98
C ARG A 607 2.98 -12.18 -12.13
N CYS A 608 1.94 -11.58 -12.64
CA CYS A 608 1.98 -10.63 -13.75
C CYS A 608 1.45 -9.28 -13.31
N ILE A 609 2.08 -8.20 -13.80
CA ILE A 609 1.57 -6.83 -13.67
C ILE A 609 0.75 -6.52 -14.92
N GLU A 610 -0.49 -6.14 -14.70
CA GLU A 610 -1.44 -5.82 -15.78
C GLU A 610 -2.09 -4.46 -15.53
N ARG A 611 -2.44 -3.77 -16.60
CA ARG A 611 -3.07 -2.45 -16.59
C ARG A 611 -4.40 -2.47 -17.30
N MET A 612 -5.45 -2.00 -16.63
CA MET A 612 -6.77 -1.82 -17.25
C MET A 612 -6.70 -0.73 -18.32
N ASN A 613 -7.34 -0.96 -19.45
CA ASN A 613 -7.47 0.01 -20.54
C ASN A 613 -8.41 1.16 -20.20
N ASP A 614 -8.50 2.12 -21.15
CA ASP A 614 -9.48 3.20 -21.09
C ASP A 614 -10.90 2.62 -21.04
N LEU A 615 -11.73 3.16 -20.18
CA LEU A 615 -13.14 2.80 -20.11
C LEU A 615 -13.92 3.49 -21.24
N ASN A 616 -13.52 4.70 -21.62
CA ASN A 616 -14.12 5.41 -22.73
C ASN A 616 -13.54 4.94 -24.06
N VAL A 617 -14.41 4.40 -24.89
CA VAL A 617 -14.04 3.92 -26.24
C VAL A 617 -14.11 5.08 -27.23
N PRO A 618 -13.00 5.46 -27.91
CA PRO A 618 -13.05 6.46 -28.95
C PRO A 618 -13.94 5.97 -30.11
N SER A 619 -14.82 6.81 -30.59
CA SER A 619 -15.78 6.51 -31.68
C SER A 619 -15.12 6.15 -33.02
N SER A 620 -13.82 6.39 -33.17
CA SER A 620 -13.08 6.19 -34.43
C SER A 620 -12.14 4.96 -34.42
N ALA A 621 -12.00 4.24 -33.30
CA ALA A 621 -11.09 3.12 -33.18
C ALA A 621 -11.85 1.82 -32.90
N VAL A 622 -11.69 0.84 -33.78
CA VAL A 622 -12.03 -0.56 -33.45
C VAL A 622 -11.10 -0.99 -32.32
N ASN A 623 -11.66 -1.17 -31.12
CA ASN A 623 -10.87 -1.38 -29.94
C ASN A 623 -11.06 -2.81 -29.45
N TYR A 624 -10.19 -3.70 -29.93
CA TYR A 624 -10.12 -5.11 -29.47
C TYR A 624 -9.47 -5.25 -28.10
N ARG A 625 -9.68 -4.30 -27.19
CA ARG A 625 -9.04 -4.23 -25.89
C ARG A 625 -9.90 -4.80 -24.77
N TYR A 626 -10.94 -5.57 -25.13
CA TYR A 626 -11.77 -6.29 -24.17
C TYR A 626 -11.27 -7.74 -24.03
N LEU A 627 -9.99 -7.85 -23.69
CA LEU A 627 -9.28 -9.11 -23.44
C LEU A 627 -8.39 -8.92 -22.21
N ASP A 628 -8.21 -9.97 -21.42
CA ASP A 628 -7.30 -9.96 -20.28
C ASP A 628 -5.91 -10.47 -20.65
N SER A 629 -4.89 -9.97 -19.94
CA SER A 629 -3.48 -10.31 -20.16
C SER A 629 -3.05 -10.17 -21.61
N TYR A 630 -3.65 -9.22 -22.32
CA TYR A 630 -3.47 -9.12 -23.76
C TYR A 630 -2.16 -8.42 -24.12
N LEU A 631 -1.66 -8.83 -25.30
CA LEU A 631 -0.61 -8.16 -26.02
C LEU A 631 -1.13 -7.75 -27.40
N ASN A 632 -0.71 -6.59 -27.86
CA ASN A 632 -0.94 -6.14 -29.23
C ASN A 632 0.37 -5.79 -29.91
N GLY A 633 0.45 -6.05 -31.22
CA GLY A 633 1.63 -5.74 -32.01
C GLY A 633 1.30 -5.47 -33.45
N THR A 634 2.09 -4.57 -34.06
CA THR A 634 2.04 -4.29 -35.52
C THR A 634 3.36 -4.72 -36.14
N PHE A 635 3.29 -5.62 -37.11
CA PHE A 635 4.45 -6.21 -37.75
C PHE A 635 4.65 -5.64 -39.16
N VAL A 636 5.90 -5.47 -39.58
CA VAL A 636 6.24 -5.00 -40.94
C VAL A 636 5.80 -6.00 -42.02
N LYS A 637 5.90 -7.29 -41.71
CA LYS A 637 5.44 -8.38 -42.58
C LYS A 637 4.33 -9.17 -41.90
N PRO A 638 3.37 -9.70 -42.68
CA PRO A 638 2.38 -10.61 -42.10
C PRO A 638 3.03 -11.78 -41.38
N GLN A 639 2.55 -12.09 -40.20
CA GLN A 639 2.99 -13.22 -39.38
C GLN A 639 2.01 -14.39 -39.54
N THR A 640 2.53 -15.59 -39.51
CA THR A 640 1.75 -16.86 -39.46
C THR A 640 1.77 -17.46 -38.06
N THR A 641 2.75 -17.06 -37.23
CA THR A 641 2.93 -17.52 -35.87
C THR A 641 3.36 -16.34 -35.02
N VAL A 642 2.80 -16.22 -33.82
CA VAL A 642 3.17 -15.21 -32.83
C VAL A 642 3.77 -15.91 -31.62
N SER A 643 4.92 -15.41 -31.17
CA SER A 643 5.64 -15.92 -30.01
C SER A 643 5.77 -14.80 -28.95
N GLY A 644 6.31 -15.14 -27.77
CA GLY A 644 6.46 -14.19 -26.66
C GLY A 644 5.27 -14.20 -25.69
N LEU A 645 4.43 -15.25 -25.78
CA LEU A 645 3.23 -15.43 -24.95
C LEU A 645 3.51 -16.37 -23.76
N SER A 646 4.71 -16.31 -23.19
CA SER A 646 5.12 -17.19 -22.09
C SER A 646 4.21 -17.10 -20.86
N HIS A 647 3.60 -15.94 -20.62
CA HIS A 647 2.63 -15.71 -19.54
C HIS A 647 1.26 -16.36 -19.79
N LEU A 648 0.98 -16.83 -20.99
CA LEU A 648 -0.28 -17.46 -21.42
C LEU A 648 -0.16 -18.94 -21.77
N VAL A 649 0.98 -19.57 -21.52
CA VAL A 649 1.20 -21.00 -21.84
C VAL A 649 0.09 -21.87 -21.29
N GLY A 650 -0.49 -22.73 -22.14
CA GLY A 650 -1.59 -23.63 -21.80
C GLY A 650 -2.96 -22.97 -21.69
N ARG A 651 -3.07 -21.65 -21.88
CA ARG A 651 -4.34 -20.91 -21.87
C ARG A 651 -4.95 -20.83 -23.26
N THR A 652 -6.27 -20.87 -23.30
CA THR A 652 -7.02 -20.55 -24.54
C THR A 652 -7.12 -19.05 -24.69
N VAL A 653 -6.69 -18.53 -25.82
CA VAL A 653 -6.66 -17.10 -26.14
C VAL A 653 -7.54 -16.78 -27.35
N ALA A 654 -8.16 -15.62 -27.33
CA ALA A 654 -8.83 -15.03 -28.48
C ALA A 654 -7.80 -14.27 -29.33
N LEU A 655 -8.01 -14.29 -30.62
CA LEU A 655 -7.10 -13.80 -31.65
C LEU A 655 -7.83 -12.81 -32.56
N TRP A 656 -7.35 -11.58 -32.61
CA TRP A 656 -7.80 -10.55 -33.54
C TRP A 656 -6.65 -10.18 -34.47
N VAL A 657 -6.84 -10.44 -35.74
CA VAL A 657 -5.80 -10.29 -36.78
C VAL A 657 -6.32 -9.38 -37.88
N ASP A 658 -5.68 -8.21 -38.06
CA ASP A 658 -6.08 -7.16 -39.00
C ASP A 658 -7.57 -6.80 -38.92
N GLY A 659 -8.13 -6.79 -37.70
CA GLY A 659 -9.52 -6.44 -37.40
C GLY A 659 -10.51 -7.59 -37.55
N VAL A 660 -10.05 -8.83 -37.79
CA VAL A 660 -10.89 -10.01 -37.92
C VAL A 660 -10.60 -10.99 -36.79
N GLN A 661 -11.66 -11.48 -36.13
CA GLN A 661 -11.54 -12.53 -35.14
C GLN A 661 -11.21 -13.86 -35.82
N GLN A 662 -10.20 -14.55 -35.33
CA GLN A 662 -9.88 -15.92 -35.68
C GLN A 662 -10.35 -16.90 -34.63
N THR A 663 -10.27 -18.20 -34.89
CA THR A 663 -10.64 -19.22 -33.93
C THR A 663 -9.76 -19.14 -32.70
N ASN A 664 -10.35 -19.31 -31.50
CA ASN A 664 -9.58 -19.34 -30.25
C ASN A 664 -8.57 -20.50 -30.29
N LYS A 665 -7.37 -20.24 -29.79
CA LYS A 665 -6.25 -21.19 -29.79
C LYS A 665 -5.68 -21.36 -28.39
N THR A 666 -5.07 -22.51 -28.15
CA THR A 666 -4.28 -22.72 -26.93
C THR A 666 -2.83 -22.36 -27.19
N VAL A 667 -2.23 -21.57 -26.31
CA VAL A 667 -0.80 -21.22 -26.38
C VAL A 667 0.04 -22.46 -26.08
N ASP A 668 1.01 -22.76 -26.94
CA ASP A 668 1.86 -23.91 -26.80
C ASP A 668 2.90 -23.77 -25.68
N ALA A 669 3.66 -24.83 -25.38
CA ALA A 669 4.68 -24.85 -24.35
C ALA A 669 5.86 -23.90 -24.60
N ASN A 670 6.04 -23.43 -25.84
CA ASN A 670 7.06 -22.45 -26.20
C ASN A 670 6.55 -21.01 -26.13
N GLY A 671 5.31 -20.80 -25.70
CA GLY A 671 4.68 -19.49 -25.65
C GLY A 671 4.37 -18.96 -27.05
N ALA A 672 3.92 -19.82 -27.97
CA ALA A 672 3.59 -19.46 -29.35
C ALA A 672 2.19 -19.91 -29.73
N VAL A 673 1.62 -19.21 -30.72
CA VAL A 673 0.32 -19.52 -31.33
C VAL A 673 0.41 -19.40 -32.82
N THR A 674 -0.15 -20.38 -33.58
CA THR A 674 -0.25 -20.34 -35.02
C THR A 674 -1.60 -19.74 -35.44
N LEU A 675 -1.56 -18.75 -36.31
CA LEU A 675 -2.73 -18.04 -36.84
C LEU A 675 -3.44 -18.85 -37.93
N ASP A 676 -4.77 -18.68 -38.06
CA ASP A 676 -5.54 -19.28 -39.13
C ASP A 676 -5.24 -18.59 -40.49
N ALA A 677 -5.06 -17.27 -40.45
CA ALA A 677 -4.65 -16.46 -41.60
C ALA A 677 -3.54 -15.49 -41.17
N PRO A 678 -2.54 -15.25 -42.06
CA PRO A 678 -1.46 -14.32 -41.75
C PRO A 678 -1.96 -12.88 -41.65
N GLY A 679 -1.42 -12.12 -40.68
CA GLY A 679 -1.75 -10.70 -40.53
C GLY A 679 -0.63 -9.87 -39.94
N ARG A 680 -0.84 -8.56 -39.89
CA ARG A 680 0.13 -7.56 -39.42
C ARG A 680 -0.23 -6.95 -38.09
N ASN A 681 -1.51 -6.59 -37.90
CA ASN A 681 -1.99 -6.02 -36.63
C ASN A 681 -2.64 -7.16 -35.85
N ILE A 682 -2.01 -7.55 -34.77
CA ILE A 682 -2.40 -8.74 -34.02
C ILE A 682 -2.62 -8.37 -32.58
N THR A 683 -3.78 -8.72 -32.03
CA THR A 683 -4.12 -8.63 -30.62
C THR A 683 -4.45 -10.02 -30.10
N ILE A 684 -3.82 -10.43 -29.03
CA ILE A 684 -3.98 -11.76 -28.43
C ILE A 684 -4.17 -11.61 -26.92
N GLY A 685 -5.17 -12.26 -26.35
CA GLY A 685 -5.43 -12.23 -24.91
C GLY A 685 -6.46 -13.25 -24.49
N ILE A 686 -6.70 -13.34 -23.20
CA ILE A 686 -7.73 -14.19 -22.60
C ILE A 686 -9.09 -13.51 -22.82
N PRO A 687 -10.11 -14.20 -23.37
CA PRO A 687 -11.44 -13.62 -23.55
C PRO A 687 -12.08 -13.31 -22.20
N ILE A 688 -12.81 -12.19 -22.14
CA ILE A 688 -13.61 -11.79 -20.97
C ILE A 688 -15.00 -12.38 -21.14
N GLU A 689 -15.51 -13.06 -20.14
CA GLU A 689 -16.88 -13.53 -20.08
C GLU A 689 -17.68 -12.63 -19.15
N CYS A 690 -18.61 -11.84 -19.70
CA CYS A 690 -19.58 -11.08 -18.94
C CYS A 690 -20.80 -11.92 -18.63
N ASP A 691 -21.30 -11.83 -17.38
CA ASP A 691 -22.50 -12.55 -16.93
C ASP A 691 -23.38 -11.63 -16.09
N PHE A 692 -24.54 -11.29 -16.61
CA PHE A 692 -25.61 -10.58 -15.91
C PHE A 692 -26.72 -11.55 -15.60
N VAL A 693 -27.15 -11.62 -14.32
CA VAL A 693 -28.36 -12.33 -13.93
C VAL A 693 -29.29 -11.38 -13.18
N SER A 694 -30.53 -11.21 -13.68
CA SER A 694 -31.50 -10.31 -13.06
C SER A 694 -31.95 -10.82 -11.68
N VAL A 695 -32.46 -9.91 -10.84
CA VAL A 695 -33.29 -10.32 -9.71
C VAL A 695 -34.57 -11.01 -10.20
N PRO A 696 -35.27 -11.82 -9.37
CA PRO A 696 -36.56 -12.37 -9.72
C PRO A 696 -37.55 -11.30 -10.22
N LEU A 697 -38.04 -11.49 -11.46
CA LEU A 697 -38.93 -10.52 -12.10
C LEU A 697 -40.30 -10.53 -11.42
N THR A 698 -40.72 -9.36 -10.97
CA THR A 698 -42.04 -9.18 -10.33
C THR A 698 -42.83 -8.07 -11.06
N ALA A 699 -44.15 -8.27 -11.23
CA ALA A 699 -45.02 -7.24 -11.81
C ALA A 699 -45.73 -6.43 -10.73
N GLY A 700 -45.74 -5.10 -10.88
CA GLY A 700 -46.38 -4.21 -9.91
C GLY A 700 -45.53 -3.99 -8.67
N ASN A 701 -46.18 -3.82 -7.51
CA ASN A 701 -45.50 -3.57 -6.23
C ASN A 701 -44.85 -4.83 -5.61
N GLY A 702 -44.54 -5.85 -6.41
CA GLY A 702 -43.70 -6.97 -6.04
C GLY A 702 -44.43 -8.10 -5.28
N ALA A 703 -45.35 -7.80 -4.39
CA ALA A 703 -45.96 -8.79 -3.51
C ALA A 703 -46.91 -9.78 -4.20
N ASP A 704 -47.58 -9.35 -5.26
CA ASP A 704 -48.67 -10.14 -5.88
C ASP A 704 -48.19 -11.30 -6.77
N THR A 705 -46.90 -11.36 -7.12
CA THR A 705 -46.41 -12.38 -8.06
C THR A 705 -45.31 -13.28 -7.49
N GLN A 706 -44.98 -13.13 -6.23
CA GLN A 706 -44.15 -14.10 -5.52
C GLN A 706 -44.96 -15.44 -5.37
N GLY A 707 -44.28 -16.55 -5.71
CA GLY A 707 -44.93 -17.86 -5.68
C GLY A 707 -45.69 -18.24 -6.96
N TYR A 708 -45.80 -17.33 -7.93
CA TYR A 708 -46.29 -17.66 -9.26
C TYR A 708 -45.19 -18.25 -10.13
N VAL A 709 -45.57 -19.24 -10.93
CA VAL A 709 -44.67 -19.74 -11.98
C VAL A 709 -44.62 -18.69 -13.10
N LYS A 710 -43.45 -18.40 -13.59
CA LYS A 710 -43.14 -17.31 -14.55
C LYS A 710 -42.45 -17.87 -15.78
N ASN A 711 -42.79 -17.31 -16.92
CA ASN A 711 -42.13 -17.58 -18.18
C ASN A 711 -41.80 -16.27 -18.89
N VAL A 712 -40.55 -16.09 -19.34
CA VAL A 712 -40.10 -14.94 -20.13
C VAL A 712 -40.01 -15.36 -21.59
N GLY A 713 -40.94 -14.89 -22.43
CA GLY A 713 -40.98 -15.23 -23.86
C GLY A 713 -40.22 -14.26 -24.76
N GLU A 714 -40.20 -12.99 -24.42
CA GLU A 714 -39.49 -11.96 -25.19
C GLU A 714 -38.70 -11.05 -24.26
N LEU A 715 -37.49 -10.75 -24.68
CA LEU A 715 -36.57 -9.85 -24.00
C LEU A 715 -36.19 -8.71 -24.95
N TYR A 716 -36.26 -7.49 -24.47
CA TYR A 716 -35.81 -6.30 -25.19
C TYR A 716 -34.68 -5.66 -24.38
N LEU A 717 -33.50 -5.58 -24.97
CA LEU A 717 -32.33 -4.94 -24.39
C LEU A 717 -32.07 -3.60 -25.07
N ARG A 718 -31.99 -2.53 -24.32
CA ARG A 718 -31.48 -1.26 -24.83
C ARG A 718 -29.98 -1.24 -24.59
N VAL A 719 -29.24 -1.32 -25.71
CA VAL A 719 -27.76 -1.48 -25.66
C VAL A 719 -27.07 -0.36 -26.43
N SER A 720 -25.83 -0.09 -26.01
CA SER A 720 -24.86 0.72 -26.77
C SER A 720 -23.58 -0.11 -26.83
N TYR A 721 -22.80 0.01 -27.91
CA TYR A 721 -21.58 -0.78 -28.06
C TYR A 721 -21.88 -2.27 -27.84
N ASN A 722 -22.48 -2.94 -28.77
CA ASN A 722 -22.77 -4.37 -28.61
C ASN A 722 -21.93 -5.25 -29.50
N GLY A 723 -21.38 -6.29 -28.93
CA GLY A 723 -20.89 -7.48 -29.63
C GLY A 723 -21.97 -8.55 -29.69
N ASN A 724 -21.56 -9.81 -29.72
CA ASN A 724 -22.49 -10.95 -29.72
C ASN A 724 -23.13 -11.12 -28.32
N ILE A 725 -24.44 -10.89 -28.24
CA ILE A 725 -25.20 -11.01 -26.99
C ILE A 725 -25.96 -12.32 -26.98
N LYS A 726 -25.83 -13.09 -25.91
CA LYS A 726 -26.55 -14.32 -25.67
C LYS A 726 -27.46 -14.15 -24.45
N ALA A 727 -28.68 -14.67 -24.50
CA ALA A 727 -29.60 -14.61 -23.36
C ALA A 727 -30.41 -15.90 -23.18
N ASN A 728 -30.83 -16.15 -21.94
CA ASN A 728 -31.72 -17.26 -21.60
C ASN A 728 -32.64 -16.93 -20.41
N ASN A 729 -33.55 -17.84 -20.12
CA ASN A 729 -34.29 -17.93 -18.86
C ASN A 729 -33.39 -18.67 -17.84
N TYR A 730 -32.87 -17.97 -16.83
CA TYR A 730 -32.02 -18.57 -15.79
C TYR A 730 -32.80 -19.50 -14.89
N PRO A 731 -32.35 -20.70 -14.54
CA PRO A 731 -30.99 -21.27 -14.74
C PRO A 731 -30.85 -22.23 -15.95
N ASN A 732 -31.49 -21.97 -17.06
CA ASN A 732 -31.38 -22.81 -18.25
C ASN A 732 -29.99 -22.70 -18.88
N ASP A 733 -29.42 -23.81 -19.34
CA ASP A 733 -28.08 -23.86 -19.94
C ASP A 733 -28.06 -23.47 -21.44
N HIS A 734 -29.23 -23.43 -22.10
CA HIS A 734 -29.32 -23.06 -23.49
C HIS A 734 -29.38 -21.53 -23.66
N LEU A 735 -28.32 -20.96 -24.22
CA LEU A 735 -28.22 -19.54 -24.55
C LEU A 735 -28.72 -19.31 -25.97
N TRP A 736 -29.60 -18.34 -26.15
CA TRP A 736 -30.09 -17.89 -27.46
C TRP A 736 -29.26 -16.71 -27.91
N ASP A 737 -28.67 -16.83 -29.15
CA ASP A 737 -27.95 -15.73 -29.77
C ASP A 737 -28.91 -14.63 -30.23
N CYS A 738 -28.44 -13.40 -30.22
CA CYS A 738 -29.12 -12.29 -30.83
C CYS A 738 -28.91 -12.37 -32.37
N ASP A 739 -30.00 -12.62 -33.09
CA ASP A 739 -29.97 -12.55 -34.58
C ASP A 739 -29.83 -11.08 -35.04
N ASN A 740 -28.61 -10.56 -34.98
CA ASN A 740 -28.25 -9.27 -35.55
C ASN A 740 -27.44 -9.48 -36.81
N ASP A 741 -28.13 -9.73 -37.92
CA ASP A 741 -27.51 -9.83 -39.26
C ASP A 741 -26.73 -8.55 -39.67
N ASP A 742 -26.98 -7.42 -38.97
CA ASP A 742 -26.41 -6.11 -39.37
C ASP A 742 -25.12 -5.74 -38.61
N VAL A 743 -24.64 -6.51 -37.61
CA VAL A 743 -23.57 -6.09 -36.72
C VAL A 743 -22.30 -6.95 -36.80
N TYR A 744 -22.25 -7.89 -37.75
CA TYR A 744 -21.06 -8.68 -37.94
C TYR A 744 -19.88 -7.79 -38.39
N MET A 745 -18.90 -7.59 -37.51
CA MET A 745 -17.62 -6.90 -37.74
C MET A 745 -17.62 -5.37 -37.86
N GLN A 746 -18.63 -4.65 -37.41
CA GLN A 746 -18.49 -3.20 -37.23
C GLN A 746 -18.53 -2.87 -35.75
N PRO A 747 -17.60 -2.05 -35.22
CA PRO A 747 -17.78 -1.49 -33.88
C PRO A 747 -19.08 -0.70 -33.90
N SER A 748 -20.02 -1.13 -33.07
CA SER A 748 -21.27 -0.42 -32.93
C SER A 748 -20.98 1.02 -32.53
N THR A 749 -21.68 1.93 -33.13
CA THR A 749 -21.67 3.35 -32.77
C THR A 749 -22.13 3.50 -31.30
N SER A 750 -21.71 4.56 -30.64
CA SER A 750 -22.19 4.95 -29.31
C SER A 750 -23.71 5.15 -29.21
N ASP A 751 -24.43 4.99 -30.32
CA ASP A 751 -25.87 5.20 -30.42
C ASP A 751 -26.64 4.06 -29.76
N SER A 752 -27.51 4.41 -28.84
CA SER A 752 -28.36 3.47 -28.13
C SER A 752 -29.44 2.91 -29.07
N HIS A 753 -29.49 1.60 -29.23
CA HIS A 753 -30.52 0.89 -30.01
C HIS A 753 -31.18 -0.22 -29.18
N LEU A 754 -32.27 -0.75 -29.72
CA LEU A 754 -33.05 -1.78 -29.06
C LEU A 754 -32.85 -3.10 -29.76
N VAL A 755 -32.37 -4.10 -28.99
CA VAL A 755 -32.20 -5.48 -29.44
C VAL A 755 -33.37 -6.31 -28.93
N LYS A 756 -34.00 -7.12 -29.77
CA LYS A 756 -35.04 -8.07 -29.39
C LYS A 756 -34.48 -9.48 -29.41
N LEU A 757 -34.71 -10.22 -28.32
CA LEU A 757 -34.45 -11.67 -28.25
C LEU A 757 -35.75 -12.42 -27.97
N SER A 758 -35.97 -13.50 -28.70
CA SER A 758 -37.07 -14.43 -28.44
C SER A 758 -36.53 -15.62 -27.63
N LEU A 759 -36.92 -15.74 -26.40
CA LEU A 759 -36.49 -16.82 -25.52
C LEU A 759 -37.45 -18.01 -25.59
N SER A 760 -36.95 -19.24 -25.65
CA SER A 760 -37.84 -20.41 -25.48
C SER A 760 -38.20 -20.52 -24.01
N GLY A 761 -39.47 -20.40 -23.76
CA GLY A 761 -40.00 -20.30 -22.43
C GLY A 761 -39.87 -21.57 -21.61
N GLU A 762 -39.15 -21.49 -20.51
CA GLU A 762 -39.27 -22.42 -19.42
C GLU A 762 -39.95 -21.76 -18.21
N TRP A 763 -40.88 -22.48 -17.61
CA TRP A 763 -41.56 -22.00 -16.43
C TRP A 763 -40.76 -22.21 -15.17
N SER A 764 -40.43 -21.12 -14.50
CA SER A 764 -39.69 -21.13 -13.22
C SER A 764 -40.37 -20.27 -12.17
N TYR A 765 -40.17 -20.56 -10.88
CA TYR A 765 -40.66 -19.71 -9.80
C TYR A 765 -39.88 -18.37 -9.74
N GLN A 766 -38.65 -18.37 -10.15
CA GLN A 766 -37.79 -17.18 -10.08
C GLN A 766 -38.08 -16.19 -11.23
N GLY A 767 -38.26 -16.72 -12.46
CA GLY A 767 -38.46 -15.89 -13.64
C GLY A 767 -37.33 -14.88 -13.81
N GLN A 768 -36.08 -15.35 -13.72
CA GLN A 768 -34.88 -14.57 -13.90
C GLN A 768 -34.40 -14.67 -15.34
N ILE A 769 -33.68 -13.67 -15.82
CA ILE A 769 -33.03 -13.67 -17.11
C ILE A 769 -31.53 -13.58 -16.92
N GLN A 770 -30.81 -14.30 -17.77
CA GLN A 770 -29.37 -14.21 -17.87
C GLN A 770 -28.99 -13.59 -19.22
N VAL A 771 -28.01 -12.69 -19.20
CA VAL A 771 -27.38 -12.12 -20.40
C VAL A 771 -25.90 -12.36 -20.31
N LYS A 772 -25.33 -13.00 -21.34
CA LYS A 772 -23.89 -13.26 -21.47
C LYS A 772 -23.30 -12.57 -22.68
N HIS A 773 -22.03 -12.21 -22.54
CA HIS A 773 -21.22 -11.66 -23.59
C HIS A 773 -19.79 -12.19 -23.44
N ASP A 774 -19.20 -12.71 -24.52
CA ASP A 774 -17.90 -13.36 -24.52
C ASP A 774 -16.99 -12.90 -25.71
N ASP A 775 -17.36 -11.77 -26.31
CA ASP A 775 -16.66 -11.17 -27.44
C ASP A 775 -15.61 -10.14 -26.96
N ALA A 776 -14.63 -9.81 -27.78
CA ALA A 776 -13.64 -8.76 -27.49
C ALA A 776 -14.11 -7.34 -27.82
N LEU A 777 -15.40 -7.16 -28.08
CA LEU A 777 -16.07 -5.88 -28.33
C LEU A 777 -16.80 -5.38 -27.08
N PRO A 778 -16.95 -4.08 -26.89
CA PRO A 778 -17.63 -3.54 -25.71
C PRO A 778 -19.13 -3.81 -25.73
N LEU A 779 -19.70 -4.00 -24.52
CA LEU A 779 -21.15 -4.08 -24.30
C LEU A 779 -21.57 -3.08 -23.22
N GLU A 780 -22.61 -2.31 -23.48
CA GLU A 780 -23.32 -1.52 -22.46
C GLU A 780 -24.82 -1.80 -22.53
N ILE A 781 -25.44 -2.11 -21.39
CA ILE A 781 -26.87 -2.32 -21.22
C ILE A 781 -27.43 -1.20 -20.38
N SER A 782 -28.32 -0.40 -20.96
CA SER A 782 -28.97 0.73 -20.27
C SER A 782 -30.35 0.42 -19.74
N ALA A 783 -31.06 -0.54 -20.32
CA ALA A 783 -32.35 -0.99 -19.83
C ALA A 783 -32.70 -2.41 -20.36
N ILE A 784 -33.47 -3.11 -19.55
CA ILE A 784 -33.99 -4.44 -19.87
C ILE A 784 -35.51 -4.39 -19.76
N THR A 785 -36.21 -4.85 -20.79
CA THR A 785 -37.67 -5.00 -20.78
C THR A 785 -38.00 -6.45 -21.08
N ALA A 786 -38.66 -7.14 -20.15
CA ALA A 786 -39.08 -8.53 -20.30
C ALA A 786 -40.57 -8.65 -20.40
N ASN A 787 -41.06 -9.44 -21.37
CA ASN A 787 -42.45 -9.86 -21.46
C ASN A 787 -42.64 -11.13 -20.63
N VAL A 788 -43.30 -11.02 -19.49
CA VAL A 788 -43.45 -12.11 -18.51
C VAL A 788 -44.87 -12.63 -18.49
N GLU A 789 -45.01 -13.92 -18.60
CA GLU A 789 -46.26 -14.66 -18.36
C GLU A 789 -46.26 -15.19 -16.93
N TYR A 790 -47.39 -15.12 -16.28
CA TYR A 790 -47.59 -15.58 -14.92
C TYR A 790 -48.71 -16.61 -14.89
N GLN A 791 -48.47 -17.73 -14.26
CA GLN A 791 -49.48 -18.75 -14.02
C GLN A 791 -49.59 -19.01 -12.51
N ARG A 792 -50.81 -18.89 -12.01
CA ARG A 792 -51.14 -19.27 -10.65
C ARG A 792 -51.34 -20.78 -10.64
N GLN A 793 -50.73 -21.51 -9.73
CA GLN A 793 -51.03 -22.93 -9.50
C GLN A 793 -52.34 -23.09 -8.78
#